data_dbb7da4ce47a74e7dd9deb57d62db9ad
#
_entry.id   dbb7da4ce47a74e7dd9deb57d62db9ad
#
_cell.length_a   1.000
_cell.length_b   1.000
_cell.length_c   1.000
_cell.angle_alpha   90.00
_cell.angle_beta   90.00
_cell.angle_gamma   90.00
#
_symmetry.space_group_name_H-M   'P 1'
#
loop_
_entity.id
_entity.type
_entity.pdbx_description
1 polymer ?
#
loop_
_entity_poly.entity_id
_entity_poly.type
_entity_poly.pdbx_seq_one_letter_code
_entity_poly.pdbx_strand_id
1 'polypeptide(L)'
;MLCDRGSRLLLGLVVAAAVALVPAAGYAHDERPTTAPDGTGNVPVYRTSGPHLVVCKNDDADFANRIAGFPADLQATNVQLYAECLTSGYRDLQAAVDHVSGPGTTIYVLPGLYQEEPSLAPESDACNHLQARRALAGYQILSYEQQKACPHQQNLVGIFGIKDLQIEGTGAAPSDVVFDAQFQKLNVIRGDRSNGLYLRNFTAERSTFNAVYVIEVDGFVIDKLVGRWDTEYGFLSFASDHGLITRCEAYGNGDSGVYPGGTSDINATRGFDVPRYAIEVTGCHSHDNLLGYSGTGGDSVWVHDNEFDHNTGGASMDSLFPNHPGLPQNHALFERNLIHSNNSDYYNYVRDGTCARPFLLQGIEKGVVCPAVQVPVGTGVLVIGGNYNLFRDNWVYDNWKIGIVQTWAPGVARGDNRLPAQEETSHYNRYLANHMSVDAAGTRLPNGIDFFWDGEGAGNCWQTGASDTVEPITIPSCPGSYQRRYISDPNKLFLFADCSTYSLATRTLPAGCDWFNTPPRPGELTPTFTTQSVFPALQLIAVLFLFAALLRRRGRAGPLALLTAAAAAVGAAGLLVASAEQLNHLAPPAIALLGIGWLGAVRLAPNRGLALLTLLLGIAAILEAVDSGLVMLPSPIGPVWIRVLLEIAWVVGTSAALMRRTRVARPPGPA
;
A
#
# COMPACT_ATOMS: atom_id res chain seq x y z
N MET A 1 -1.04 32.33 29.24
CA MET A 1 -0.90 32.75 27.82
C MET A 1 0.49 32.62 27.21
N LEU A 2 1.56 32.37 27.95
CA LEU A 2 2.93 32.20 27.42
C LEU A 2 3.29 30.72 27.11
N CYS A 3 2.58 29.73 27.68
CA CYS A 3 2.83 28.30 27.47
C CYS A 3 2.28 27.78 26.13
N ASP A 4 1.22 28.43 25.60
CA ASP A 4 0.54 28.02 24.38
C ASP A 4 1.28 28.40 23.06
N ARG A 5 2.13 29.43 23.12
CA ARG A 5 2.94 29.84 21.95
C ARG A 5 4.16 28.96 21.70
N GLY A 6 4.75 28.41 22.75
CA GLY A 6 5.92 27.51 22.64
C GLY A 6 5.57 26.17 22.01
N SER A 7 4.43 25.60 22.39
CA SER A 7 3.94 24.32 21.85
C SER A 7 3.57 24.42 20.38
N ARG A 8 2.97 25.54 19.96
CA ARG A 8 2.62 25.77 18.55
C ARG A 8 3.84 26.05 17.68
N LEU A 9 4.90 26.67 18.25
CA LEU A 9 6.16 26.85 17.53
C LEU A 9 6.93 25.54 17.37
N LEU A 10 6.90 24.66 18.39
CA LEU A 10 7.54 23.34 18.32
C LEU A 10 6.80 22.42 17.33
N LEU A 11 5.47 22.40 17.35
CA LEU A 11 4.66 21.65 16.41
C LEU A 11 4.86 22.17 14.98
N GLY A 12 4.90 23.49 14.78
CA GLY A 12 5.20 24.12 13.50
C GLY A 12 6.61 23.81 12.98
N LEU A 13 7.62 23.71 13.85
CA LEU A 13 8.99 23.33 13.50
C LEU A 13 9.13 21.83 13.18
N VAL A 14 8.43 20.98 13.91
CA VAL A 14 8.40 19.51 13.63
C VAL A 14 7.66 19.22 12.33
N VAL A 15 6.54 19.90 12.08
CA VAL A 15 5.80 19.78 10.80
C VAL A 15 6.63 20.37 9.64
N ALA A 16 7.29 21.51 9.83
CA ALA A 16 8.15 22.09 8.80
C ALA A 16 9.41 21.25 8.54
N ALA A 17 9.97 20.59 9.54
CA ALA A 17 11.09 19.65 9.38
C ALA A 17 10.63 18.35 8.69
N ALA A 18 9.42 17.85 8.98
CA ALA A 18 8.85 16.70 8.30
C ALA A 18 8.53 17.01 6.82
N VAL A 19 8.03 18.22 6.53
CA VAL A 19 7.77 18.68 5.15
C VAL A 19 9.07 18.90 4.36
N ALA A 20 10.16 19.30 5.01
CA ALA A 20 11.46 19.46 4.36
C ALA A 20 12.19 18.13 4.12
N LEU A 21 11.74 17.04 4.76
CA LEU A 21 12.32 15.69 4.67
C LEU A 21 11.48 14.74 3.80
N VAL A 22 10.30 15.15 3.31
CA VAL A 22 9.60 14.38 2.29
C VAL A 22 10.34 14.63 0.98
N PRO A 23 11.20 13.72 0.50
CA PRO A 23 11.69 13.79 -0.86
C PRO A 23 10.43 13.82 -1.74
N ALA A 24 10.49 14.56 -2.84
CA ALA A 24 9.43 14.51 -3.83
C ALA A 24 9.19 13.02 -4.12
N ALA A 25 8.12 12.47 -3.55
CA ALA A 25 7.70 11.11 -3.82
C ALA A 25 7.69 10.98 -5.32
N GLY A 26 8.35 9.95 -5.85
CA GLY A 26 8.33 9.71 -7.29
C GLY A 26 6.87 9.74 -7.72
N TYR A 27 6.54 10.60 -8.65
CA TYR A 27 5.18 10.75 -9.15
C TYR A 27 4.82 9.43 -9.84
N ALA A 28 4.09 8.57 -9.15
CA ALA A 28 3.54 7.37 -9.77
C ALA A 28 2.53 7.76 -10.86
N HIS A 29 1.89 8.95 -10.71
CA HIS A 29 0.95 9.48 -11.67
C HIS A 29 1.11 10.99 -11.83
N ASP A 30 1.59 11.44 -12.97
CA ASP A 30 1.46 12.83 -13.41
C ASP A 30 0.31 12.91 -14.43
N GLU A 31 -0.92 12.56 -13.93
CA GLU A 31 -2.11 12.66 -14.77
C GLU A 31 -2.46 14.11 -15.06
N ARG A 32 -3.03 14.33 -16.24
CA ARG A 32 -3.70 15.58 -16.51
C ARG A 32 -4.86 15.79 -15.51
N PRO A 33 -5.29 17.02 -15.25
CA PRO A 33 -6.50 17.25 -14.48
C PRO A 33 -7.66 16.43 -15.04
N THR A 34 -8.30 15.61 -14.20
CA THR A 34 -9.39 14.71 -14.57
C THR A 34 -10.73 15.28 -14.16
N THR A 35 -11.78 14.90 -14.87
CA THR A 35 -13.18 15.21 -14.52
C THR A 35 -13.92 13.89 -14.42
N ALA A 36 -14.43 13.58 -13.22
CA ALA A 36 -15.28 12.42 -13.05
C ALA A 36 -16.52 12.51 -13.94
N PRO A 37 -17.03 11.39 -14.49
CA PRO A 37 -18.27 11.35 -15.23
C PRO A 37 -19.47 11.83 -14.40
N ASP A 38 -20.54 12.22 -15.06
CA ASP A 38 -21.79 12.66 -14.41
C ASP A 38 -22.61 11.52 -13.79
N GLY A 39 -22.20 10.27 -13.97
CA GLY A 39 -22.84 9.08 -13.41
C GLY A 39 -24.19 8.75 -14.02
N THR A 40 -24.46 9.22 -15.23
CA THR A 40 -25.71 8.93 -15.97
C THR A 40 -25.63 7.69 -16.84
N GLY A 41 -24.44 7.08 -16.95
CA GLY A 41 -24.18 5.86 -17.71
C GLY A 41 -24.72 4.60 -17.06
N ASN A 42 -24.30 3.48 -17.59
CA ASN A 42 -24.60 2.15 -17.06
C ASN A 42 -23.42 1.22 -17.36
N VAL A 43 -23.27 0.15 -16.59
CA VAL A 43 -22.35 -0.94 -16.93
C VAL A 43 -22.79 -1.54 -18.27
N PRO A 44 -21.93 -1.54 -19.31
CA PRO A 44 -22.33 -2.04 -20.63
C PRO A 44 -22.60 -3.54 -20.61
N VAL A 45 -23.58 -3.94 -21.42
CA VAL A 45 -23.98 -5.35 -21.58
C VAL A 45 -23.24 -5.97 -22.77
N TYR A 46 -22.78 -7.20 -22.59
CA TYR A 46 -22.15 -7.96 -23.67
C TYR A 46 -23.09 -8.14 -24.87
N ARG A 47 -22.60 -7.86 -26.08
CA ARG A 47 -23.35 -7.97 -27.33
C ARG A 47 -22.88 -9.13 -28.17
N THR A 48 -23.83 -9.89 -28.72
CA THR A 48 -23.59 -11.01 -29.63
C THR A 48 -24.00 -10.70 -31.08
N SER A 49 -24.50 -9.51 -31.36
CA SER A 49 -24.97 -9.09 -32.67
C SER A 49 -24.81 -7.57 -32.82
N GLY A 50 -24.84 -7.09 -34.04
CA GLY A 50 -24.69 -5.68 -34.37
C GLY A 50 -23.63 -5.47 -35.46
N PRO A 51 -23.30 -4.20 -35.78
CA PRO A 51 -22.21 -3.90 -36.68
C PRO A 51 -20.88 -4.39 -36.11
N HIS A 52 -20.06 -5.00 -36.95
CA HIS A 52 -18.76 -5.49 -36.51
C HIS A 52 -17.65 -5.25 -37.52
N LEU A 53 -16.43 -5.24 -37.01
CA LEU A 53 -15.17 -5.22 -37.73
C LEU A 53 -14.35 -6.43 -37.31
N VAL A 54 -13.48 -6.92 -38.20
CA VAL A 54 -12.64 -8.07 -37.90
C VAL A 54 -11.16 -7.73 -38.06
N VAL A 55 -10.35 -8.16 -37.11
CA VAL A 55 -8.90 -8.00 -37.08
C VAL A 55 -8.22 -9.35 -37.12
N CYS A 56 -7.30 -9.56 -38.06
CA CYS A 56 -6.52 -10.80 -38.14
C CYS A 56 -5.13 -10.56 -38.73
N LYS A 57 -4.18 -11.44 -38.46
CA LYS A 57 -2.92 -11.52 -39.21
C LYS A 57 -3.14 -12.25 -40.53
N ASN A 58 -2.42 -11.86 -41.58
CA ASN A 58 -2.50 -12.50 -42.89
C ASN A 58 -1.46 -13.64 -42.97
N ASP A 59 -1.67 -14.67 -42.15
CA ASP A 59 -0.82 -15.87 -42.11
C ASP A 59 -1.69 -17.12 -41.89
N ASP A 60 -2.03 -17.80 -43.00
CA ASP A 60 -2.91 -18.94 -42.97
C ASP A 60 -2.37 -20.09 -42.12
N ALA A 61 -1.05 -20.31 -42.14
CA ALA A 61 -0.42 -21.41 -41.43
C ALA A 61 -0.40 -21.13 -39.89
N ASP A 62 -0.05 -19.94 -39.47
CA ASP A 62 -0.09 -19.54 -38.06
C ASP A 62 -1.53 -19.58 -37.53
N PHE A 63 -2.48 -19.00 -38.29
CA PHE A 63 -3.88 -19.03 -37.92
C PHE A 63 -4.42 -20.48 -37.74
N ALA A 64 -4.19 -21.36 -38.73
CA ALA A 64 -4.64 -22.75 -38.66
C ALA A 64 -4.05 -23.50 -37.47
N ASN A 65 -2.76 -23.24 -37.15
CA ASN A 65 -2.09 -23.84 -35.98
C ASN A 65 -2.71 -23.34 -34.66
N ARG A 66 -3.03 -22.06 -34.56
CA ARG A 66 -3.58 -21.47 -33.33
C ARG A 66 -4.97 -22.00 -32.99
N ILE A 67 -5.81 -22.24 -34.00
CA ILE A 67 -7.17 -22.73 -33.79
C ILE A 67 -7.31 -24.25 -33.78
N ALA A 68 -6.27 -25.01 -34.10
CA ALA A 68 -6.32 -26.47 -34.27
C ALA A 68 -6.86 -27.22 -33.03
N GLY A 69 -6.62 -26.71 -31.84
CA GLY A 69 -7.09 -27.27 -30.56
C GLY A 69 -8.44 -26.75 -30.06
N PHE A 70 -9.10 -25.85 -30.80
CA PHE A 70 -10.34 -25.24 -30.33
C PHE A 70 -11.54 -26.20 -30.43
N PRO A 71 -12.59 -26.02 -29.62
CA PRO A 71 -13.88 -26.64 -29.81
C PRO A 71 -14.38 -26.42 -31.23
N ALA A 72 -15.06 -27.43 -31.83
CA ALA A 72 -15.41 -27.43 -33.25
C ALA A 72 -16.28 -26.23 -33.70
N ASP A 73 -17.20 -25.79 -32.85
CA ASP A 73 -18.05 -24.62 -33.08
C ASP A 73 -17.24 -23.30 -33.06
N LEU A 74 -16.31 -23.15 -32.10
CA LEU A 74 -15.42 -22.02 -32.01
C LEU A 74 -14.43 -21.99 -33.18
N GLN A 75 -13.91 -23.16 -33.58
CA GLN A 75 -13.04 -23.28 -34.75
C GLN A 75 -13.78 -22.86 -36.02
N ALA A 76 -15.02 -23.34 -36.24
CA ALA A 76 -15.83 -22.95 -37.38
C ALA A 76 -16.11 -21.45 -37.43
N THR A 77 -16.43 -20.84 -36.28
CA THR A 77 -16.63 -19.39 -36.15
C THR A 77 -15.36 -18.60 -36.53
N ASN A 78 -14.21 -19.04 -36.01
CA ASN A 78 -12.94 -18.37 -36.34
C ASN A 78 -12.56 -18.50 -37.81
N VAL A 79 -12.81 -19.65 -38.44
CA VAL A 79 -12.60 -19.84 -39.89
C VAL A 79 -13.47 -18.89 -40.71
N GLN A 80 -14.74 -18.73 -40.35
CA GLN A 80 -15.65 -17.79 -41.01
C GLN A 80 -15.15 -16.33 -40.88
N LEU A 81 -14.81 -15.89 -39.65
CA LEU A 81 -14.30 -14.56 -39.38
C LEU A 81 -12.95 -14.31 -40.08
N TYR A 82 -12.10 -15.33 -40.20
CA TYR A 82 -10.83 -15.21 -40.90
C TYR A 82 -11.05 -14.97 -42.41
N ALA A 83 -11.96 -15.72 -43.05
CA ALA A 83 -12.30 -15.48 -44.45
C ALA A 83 -12.87 -14.07 -44.68
N GLU A 84 -13.71 -13.57 -43.77
CA GLU A 84 -14.20 -12.21 -43.80
C GLU A 84 -13.04 -11.19 -43.64
N CYS A 85 -12.18 -11.44 -42.67
CA CYS A 85 -11.02 -10.57 -42.39
C CYS A 85 -10.09 -10.44 -43.61
N LEU A 86 -9.82 -11.55 -44.32
CA LEU A 86 -8.97 -11.51 -45.52
C LEU A 86 -9.56 -10.66 -46.62
N THR A 87 -10.88 -10.49 -46.67
CA THR A 87 -11.59 -9.75 -47.71
C THR A 87 -11.73 -8.26 -47.36
N SER A 88 -12.13 -7.95 -46.12
CA SER A 88 -12.53 -6.59 -45.69
C SER A 88 -12.05 -6.20 -44.30
N GLY A 89 -11.27 -7.05 -43.64
CA GLY A 89 -10.81 -6.81 -42.26
C GLY A 89 -9.49 -6.03 -42.18
N TYR A 90 -9.06 -5.83 -40.94
CA TYR A 90 -7.88 -5.07 -40.57
C TYR A 90 -6.76 -6.00 -40.12
N ARG A 91 -5.50 -5.50 -40.16
CA ARG A 91 -4.32 -6.28 -39.72
C ARG A 91 -3.88 -5.92 -38.32
N ASP A 92 -4.37 -4.79 -37.81
CA ASP A 92 -4.03 -4.21 -36.52
C ASP A 92 -5.28 -3.64 -35.85
N LEU A 93 -5.33 -3.69 -34.53
CA LEU A 93 -6.48 -3.23 -33.76
C LEU A 93 -6.68 -1.72 -33.90
N GLN A 94 -5.60 -0.91 -33.88
CA GLN A 94 -5.74 0.55 -34.03
C GLN A 94 -6.38 0.93 -35.36
N ALA A 95 -6.03 0.27 -36.44
CA ALA A 95 -6.65 0.49 -37.74
C ALA A 95 -8.16 0.21 -37.74
N ALA A 96 -8.61 -0.84 -37.03
CA ALA A 96 -10.03 -1.10 -36.87
C ALA A 96 -10.73 -0.06 -35.98
N VAL A 97 -10.11 0.35 -34.89
CA VAL A 97 -10.62 1.40 -33.97
C VAL A 97 -10.82 2.72 -34.74
N ASP A 98 -9.86 3.11 -35.57
CA ASP A 98 -9.92 4.33 -36.39
C ASP A 98 -11.08 4.31 -37.41
N HIS A 99 -11.58 3.13 -37.78
CA HIS A 99 -12.69 2.96 -38.72
C HIS A 99 -14.06 2.74 -38.04
N VAL A 100 -14.13 2.82 -36.71
CA VAL A 100 -15.42 2.76 -36.02
C VAL A 100 -16.26 3.96 -36.39
N SER A 101 -17.37 3.72 -37.06
CA SER A 101 -18.24 4.79 -37.60
C SER A 101 -19.42 5.14 -36.71
N GLY A 102 -19.71 4.35 -35.68
CA GLY A 102 -20.86 4.60 -34.80
C GLY A 102 -20.88 3.73 -33.55
N PRO A 103 -21.75 4.06 -32.59
CA PRO A 103 -21.91 3.29 -31.38
C PRO A 103 -22.47 1.89 -31.65
N GLY A 104 -22.23 0.97 -30.72
CA GLY A 104 -22.72 -0.40 -30.81
C GLY A 104 -21.85 -1.31 -31.70
N THR A 105 -20.70 -0.83 -32.14
CA THR A 105 -19.75 -1.63 -32.96
C THR A 105 -19.00 -2.64 -32.09
N THR A 106 -18.85 -3.87 -32.60
CA THR A 106 -17.98 -4.91 -32.04
C THR A 106 -16.74 -5.08 -32.94
N ILE A 107 -15.56 -5.13 -32.37
CA ILE A 107 -14.32 -5.51 -33.07
C ILE A 107 -13.95 -6.92 -32.59
N TYR A 108 -14.03 -7.90 -33.50
CA TYR A 108 -13.54 -9.25 -33.28
C TYR A 108 -12.06 -9.34 -33.65
N VAL A 109 -11.23 -9.75 -32.70
CA VAL A 109 -9.79 -9.92 -32.90
C VAL A 109 -9.48 -11.42 -32.89
N LEU A 110 -8.98 -11.94 -34.00
CA LEU A 110 -8.69 -13.36 -34.16
C LEU A 110 -7.39 -13.75 -33.45
N PRO A 111 -7.20 -15.04 -33.14
CA PRO A 111 -5.98 -15.54 -32.53
C PRO A 111 -4.72 -15.09 -33.25
N GLY A 112 -3.80 -14.47 -32.50
CA GLY A 112 -2.59 -13.89 -33.06
C GLY A 112 -1.80 -13.04 -32.06
N LEU A 113 -0.59 -12.64 -32.47
CA LEU A 113 0.27 -11.69 -31.77
C LEU A 113 0.24 -10.34 -32.47
N TYR A 114 -0.17 -9.30 -31.77
CA TYR A 114 -0.37 -7.94 -32.27
C TYR A 114 0.60 -6.99 -31.58
N GLN A 115 1.60 -6.53 -32.32
CA GLN A 115 2.67 -5.65 -31.84
C GLN A 115 2.72 -4.32 -32.61
N GLU A 116 1.97 -4.22 -33.68
CA GLU A 116 1.87 -3.05 -34.53
C GLU A 116 0.67 -2.18 -34.15
N GLU A 117 0.78 -0.88 -34.37
CA GLU A 117 -0.28 0.10 -34.13
C GLU A 117 -0.46 1.08 -35.31
N PRO A 118 -0.60 0.64 -36.57
CA PRO A 118 -0.86 1.56 -37.66
C PRO A 118 -2.18 2.30 -37.42
N SER A 119 -2.14 3.61 -37.60
CA SER A 119 -3.26 4.52 -37.38
C SER A 119 -3.49 5.37 -38.61
N LEU A 120 -4.74 5.81 -38.81
CA LEU A 120 -5.09 6.79 -39.81
C LEU A 120 -4.58 8.20 -39.50
N ALA A 121 -4.27 8.47 -38.23
CA ALA A 121 -3.67 9.73 -37.83
C ALA A 121 -2.29 9.88 -38.47
N PRO A 122 -2.05 10.91 -39.31
CA PRO A 122 -0.77 11.06 -40.01
C PRO A 122 0.35 11.35 -39.00
N GLU A 123 1.51 10.74 -39.23
CA GLU A 123 2.72 11.19 -38.55
C GLU A 123 2.95 12.67 -38.89
N SER A 124 3.02 13.50 -37.87
CA SER A 124 3.26 14.93 -38.01
C SER A 124 4.44 15.35 -37.13
N ASP A 125 5.08 16.47 -37.50
CA ASP A 125 6.14 17.04 -36.67
C ASP A 125 5.68 17.32 -35.24
N ALA A 126 4.38 17.64 -35.05
CA ALA A 126 3.79 17.82 -33.75
C ALA A 126 3.77 16.51 -32.94
N CYS A 127 3.47 15.36 -33.57
CA CYS A 127 3.51 14.04 -32.93
C CYS A 127 4.95 13.61 -32.65
N ASN A 128 5.88 13.85 -33.56
CA ASN A 128 7.29 13.48 -33.39
C ASN A 128 7.94 14.21 -32.22
N HIS A 129 7.58 15.45 -31.95
CA HIS A 129 8.04 16.20 -30.78
C HIS A 129 7.59 15.58 -29.44
N LEU A 130 6.50 14.84 -29.41
CA LEU A 130 5.97 14.19 -28.21
C LEU A 130 6.71 12.89 -27.89
N GLN A 131 7.43 12.29 -28.83
CA GLN A 131 8.19 11.03 -28.62
C GLN A 131 9.37 11.19 -27.66
N ALA A 132 9.95 12.36 -27.53
CA ALA A 132 11.18 12.60 -26.78
C ALA A 132 11.07 12.48 -25.26
N ARG A 133 9.88 12.13 -24.71
CA ARG A 133 9.59 12.16 -23.27
C ARG A 133 9.28 10.78 -22.67
N ARG A 134 9.92 9.73 -23.12
CA ARG A 134 9.75 8.36 -22.64
C ARG A 134 10.60 7.99 -21.42
N ALA A 135 10.97 8.94 -20.55
CA ALA A 135 11.75 8.62 -19.37
C ALA A 135 10.85 8.15 -18.23
N LEU A 136 11.15 6.99 -17.66
CA LEU A 136 10.43 6.33 -16.55
C LEU A 136 10.23 7.19 -15.31
N ALA A 137 11.16 8.03 -14.98
CA ALA A 137 11.03 9.00 -13.91
C ALA A 137 10.64 10.33 -14.53
N GLY A 138 9.34 10.59 -14.67
CA GLY A 138 8.81 11.85 -15.18
C GLY A 138 8.30 11.80 -16.62
N TYR A 139 7.67 10.69 -17.03
CA TYR A 139 6.87 10.73 -18.24
C TYR A 139 5.68 11.67 -18.04
N GLN A 140 5.54 12.61 -18.94
CA GLN A 140 4.37 13.47 -18.95
C GLN A 140 3.26 12.76 -19.73
N ILE A 141 2.13 12.51 -19.08
CA ILE A 141 0.94 12.04 -19.81
C ILE A 141 0.42 13.19 -20.67
N LEU A 142 0.26 12.89 -21.95
CA LEU A 142 -0.22 13.86 -22.92
C LEU A 142 -1.68 14.24 -22.64
N SER A 143 -2.07 15.47 -22.97
CA SER A 143 -3.47 15.89 -22.88
C SER A 143 -4.37 15.02 -23.76
N TYR A 144 -5.67 15.00 -23.46
CA TYR A 144 -6.65 14.28 -24.26
C TYR A 144 -6.55 14.63 -25.75
N GLU A 145 -6.47 15.94 -26.10
CA GLU A 145 -6.40 16.39 -27.48
C GLU A 145 -5.10 15.98 -28.18
N GLN A 146 -3.98 15.97 -27.43
CA GLN A 146 -2.71 15.49 -27.97
C GLN A 146 -2.74 13.99 -28.25
N GLN A 147 -3.30 13.19 -27.34
CA GLN A 147 -3.39 11.75 -27.53
C GLN A 147 -4.41 11.37 -28.60
N LYS A 148 -5.53 12.10 -28.72
CA LYS A 148 -6.50 11.91 -29.77
C LYS A 148 -5.92 12.25 -31.16
N ALA A 149 -5.08 13.27 -31.24
CA ALA A 149 -4.38 13.63 -32.48
C ALA A 149 -3.22 12.69 -32.82
N CYS A 150 -2.58 12.10 -31.79
CA CYS A 150 -1.39 11.26 -31.93
C CYS A 150 -1.55 9.99 -31.06
N PRO A 151 -2.54 9.13 -31.29
CA PRO A 151 -2.88 8.01 -30.41
C PRO A 151 -1.72 7.02 -30.23
N HIS A 152 -0.91 6.84 -31.24
CA HIS A 152 0.23 5.92 -31.29
C HIS A 152 1.47 6.39 -30.49
N GLN A 153 1.50 7.63 -29.99
CA GLN A 153 2.69 8.13 -29.30
C GLN A 153 2.90 7.48 -27.93
N GLN A 154 1.84 7.27 -27.20
CA GLN A 154 1.90 6.69 -25.86
C GLN A 154 1.16 5.35 -25.72
N ASN A 155 0.35 4.97 -26.68
CA ASN A 155 -0.46 3.77 -26.62
C ASN A 155 -0.18 2.86 -27.82
N LEU A 156 -0.23 1.54 -27.62
CA LEU A 156 -0.29 0.60 -28.74
C LEU A 156 -1.66 0.72 -29.42
N VAL A 157 -2.73 0.84 -28.61
CA VAL A 157 -4.09 1.10 -29.07
C VAL A 157 -4.72 2.20 -28.24
N GLY A 158 -5.11 3.30 -28.90
CA GLY A 158 -5.80 4.43 -28.28
C GLY A 158 -7.26 4.54 -28.75
N ILE A 159 -8.19 4.58 -27.81
CA ILE A 159 -9.65 4.66 -28.02
C ILE A 159 -10.12 5.99 -27.41
N PHE A 160 -10.36 7.01 -28.23
CA PHE A 160 -10.64 8.37 -27.76
C PHE A 160 -12.03 8.86 -28.14
N GLY A 161 -12.96 8.90 -27.15
CA GLY A 161 -14.32 9.41 -27.33
C GLY A 161 -15.24 8.52 -28.15
N ILE A 162 -14.86 7.27 -28.40
CA ILE A 162 -15.69 6.29 -29.10
C ILE A 162 -16.69 5.69 -28.09
N LYS A 163 -17.98 5.71 -28.44
CA LYS A 163 -19.05 5.26 -27.56
C LYS A 163 -19.52 3.85 -27.91
N ASP A 164 -19.90 3.09 -26.88
CA ASP A 164 -20.50 1.76 -26.98
C ASP A 164 -19.66 0.81 -27.86
N LEU A 165 -18.35 0.81 -27.69
CA LEU A 165 -17.42 -0.06 -28.40
C LEU A 165 -17.19 -1.35 -27.62
N GLN A 166 -17.34 -2.51 -28.27
CA GLN A 166 -16.90 -3.79 -27.76
C GLN A 166 -15.67 -4.28 -28.51
N ILE A 167 -14.64 -4.72 -27.80
CA ILE A 167 -13.46 -5.38 -28.38
C ILE A 167 -13.36 -6.76 -27.76
N GLU A 168 -13.33 -7.80 -28.59
CA GLU A 168 -13.33 -9.18 -28.15
C GLU A 168 -12.31 -10.04 -28.90
N GLY A 169 -11.45 -10.71 -28.16
CA GLY A 169 -10.61 -11.79 -28.67
C GLY A 169 -11.44 -13.05 -28.90
N THR A 170 -11.35 -13.63 -30.11
CA THR A 170 -12.14 -14.79 -30.51
C THR A 170 -11.48 -16.12 -30.16
N GLY A 171 -10.40 -16.10 -29.38
CA GLY A 171 -9.72 -17.30 -28.88
C GLY A 171 -10.52 -18.10 -27.84
N ALA A 172 -10.11 -19.32 -27.57
CA ALA A 172 -10.63 -20.15 -26.49
C ALA A 172 -10.22 -19.60 -25.11
N ALA A 173 -9.05 -18.98 -25.04
CA ALA A 173 -8.49 -18.35 -23.85
C ALA A 173 -7.92 -16.96 -24.18
N PRO A 174 -7.74 -16.08 -23.18
CA PRO A 174 -7.11 -14.77 -23.38
C PRO A 174 -5.71 -14.83 -24.03
N SER A 175 -4.97 -15.89 -23.77
CA SER A 175 -3.62 -16.11 -24.32
C SER A 175 -3.59 -16.37 -25.83
N ASP A 176 -4.72 -16.61 -26.47
CA ASP A 176 -4.79 -16.83 -27.91
C ASP A 176 -4.71 -15.52 -28.71
N VAL A 177 -5.10 -14.40 -28.08
CA VAL A 177 -5.05 -13.05 -28.65
C VAL A 177 -4.18 -12.16 -27.76
N VAL A 178 -3.00 -11.80 -28.25
CA VAL A 178 -2.00 -11.07 -27.44
C VAL A 178 -1.69 -9.73 -28.07
N PHE A 179 -1.88 -8.68 -27.30
CA PHE A 179 -1.40 -7.33 -27.61
C PHE A 179 -0.14 -7.05 -26.81
N ASP A 180 0.97 -6.83 -27.48
CA ASP A 180 2.30 -6.74 -26.89
C ASP A 180 2.99 -5.43 -27.26
N ALA A 181 3.12 -4.54 -26.29
CA ALA A 181 3.74 -3.23 -26.48
C ALA A 181 5.28 -3.25 -26.50
N GLN A 182 5.93 -4.38 -26.24
CA GLN A 182 7.39 -4.56 -26.29
C GLN A 182 8.16 -3.50 -25.46
N PHE A 183 7.55 -2.99 -24.39
CA PHE A 183 8.05 -1.87 -23.57
C PHE A 183 8.30 -0.57 -24.36
N GLN A 184 7.61 -0.37 -25.48
CA GLN A 184 7.77 0.84 -26.31
C GLN A 184 6.63 1.85 -26.13
N LYS A 185 5.54 1.46 -25.48
CA LYS A 185 4.37 2.31 -25.23
C LYS A 185 4.09 2.37 -23.73
N LEU A 186 3.49 3.48 -23.28
CA LEU A 186 3.02 3.61 -21.90
C LEU A 186 1.86 2.65 -21.63
N ASN A 187 0.91 2.58 -22.54
CA ASN A 187 -0.23 1.70 -22.39
C ASN A 187 -0.31 0.73 -23.58
N VAL A 188 -0.73 -0.51 -23.30
CA VAL A 188 -1.11 -1.40 -24.39
C VAL A 188 -2.45 -0.91 -24.95
N ILE A 189 -3.48 -0.80 -24.12
CA ILE A 189 -4.79 -0.25 -24.52
C ILE A 189 -5.16 0.91 -23.60
N ARG A 190 -5.53 2.06 -24.19
CA ARG A 190 -6.09 3.20 -23.49
C ARG A 190 -7.49 3.51 -23.99
N GLY A 191 -8.49 3.48 -23.09
CA GLY A 191 -9.84 4.00 -23.32
C GLY A 191 -10.03 5.34 -22.59
N ASP A 192 -10.23 6.43 -23.34
CA ASP A 192 -10.32 7.76 -22.77
C ASP A 192 -11.62 8.45 -23.22
N ARG A 193 -12.48 8.80 -22.26
CA ARG A 193 -13.82 9.38 -22.52
C ARG A 193 -14.69 8.54 -23.46
N SER A 194 -14.46 7.23 -23.47
CA SER A 194 -15.10 6.25 -24.35
C SER A 194 -16.17 5.47 -23.59
N ASN A 195 -17.31 6.14 -23.33
CA ASN A 195 -18.41 5.60 -22.53
C ASN A 195 -19.03 4.36 -23.20
N GLY A 196 -19.30 3.33 -22.41
CA GLY A 196 -19.86 2.07 -22.89
C GLY A 196 -18.80 1.11 -23.46
N LEU A 197 -17.54 1.22 -23.00
CA LEU A 197 -16.43 0.37 -23.47
C LEU A 197 -16.50 -1.05 -22.87
N TYR A 198 -16.50 -2.08 -23.73
CA TYR A 198 -16.46 -3.48 -23.32
C TYR A 198 -15.21 -4.17 -23.90
N LEU A 199 -14.30 -4.59 -23.02
CA LEU A 199 -13.07 -5.28 -23.39
C LEU A 199 -13.15 -6.73 -22.89
N ARG A 200 -12.88 -7.72 -23.78
CA ARG A 200 -13.06 -9.12 -23.45
C ARG A 200 -12.04 -10.06 -24.09
N ASN A 201 -11.59 -11.06 -23.30
CA ASN A 201 -10.93 -12.30 -23.74
C ASN A 201 -9.67 -12.09 -24.58
N PHE A 202 -8.71 -11.31 -24.04
CA PHE A 202 -7.38 -11.15 -24.64
C PHE A 202 -6.32 -10.84 -23.56
N THR A 203 -5.06 -10.96 -23.96
CA THR A 203 -3.89 -10.57 -23.14
C THR A 203 -3.36 -9.24 -23.61
N ALA A 204 -3.02 -8.35 -22.68
CA ALA A 204 -2.27 -7.12 -22.90
C ALA A 204 -0.99 -7.18 -22.06
N GLU A 205 0.17 -6.89 -22.69
CA GLU A 205 1.44 -7.12 -21.99
C GLU A 205 2.57 -6.17 -22.42
N ARG A 206 3.58 -6.08 -21.56
CA ARG A 206 4.87 -5.42 -21.76
C ARG A 206 4.78 -3.95 -22.12
N SER A 207 3.95 -3.21 -21.38
CA SER A 207 3.93 -1.75 -21.40
C SER A 207 4.96 -1.15 -20.44
N THR A 208 5.26 0.13 -20.61
CA THR A 208 6.05 0.90 -19.66
C THR A 208 5.18 1.67 -18.65
N PHE A 209 3.89 1.31 -18.55
CA PHE A 209 2.95 1.81 -17.58
C PHE A 209 1.80 0.80 -17.38
N ASN A 210 0.76 0.79 -18.22
CA ASN A 210 -0.43 -0.05 -18.02
C ASN A 210 -0.67 -1.05 -19.15
N ALA A 211 -1.11 -2.26 -18.83
CA ALA A 211 -1.72 -3.14 -19.84
C ALA A 211 -3.01 -2.51 -20.38
N VAL A 212 -3.96 -2.20 -19.51
CA VAL A 212 -5.21 -1.53 -19.88
C VAL A 212 -5.43 -0.31 -18.98
N TYR A 213 -5.69 0.82 -19.60
CA TYR A 213 -6.01 2.06 -18.92
C TYR A 213 -7.34 2.66 -19.39
N VAL A 214 -8.31 2.76 -18.48
CA VAL A 214 -9.61 3.37 -18.71
C VAL A 214 -9.70 4.66 -17.90
N ILE A 215 -9.96 5.81 -18.54
CA ILE A 215 -9.96 7.11 -17.87
C ILE A 215 -11.15 7.99 -18.30
N GLU A 216 -11.79 8.61 -17.31
CA GLU A 216 -12.97 9.49 -17.50
C GLU A 216 -14.08 8.81 -18.31
N VAL A 217 -14.34 7.52 -18.04
CA VAL A 217 -15.33 6.71 -18.75
C VAL A 217 -16.52 6.43 -17.84
N ASP A 218 -17.73 6.71 -18.34
CA ASP A 218 -18.99 6.32 -17.70
C ASP A 218 -19.53 5.05 -18.39
N GLY A 219 -19.40 3.93 -17.72
CA GLY A 219 -19.72 2.60 -18.24
C GLY A 219 -18.56 1.91 -18.94
N PHE A 220 -17.93 0.94 -18.24
CA PHE A 220 -16.94 0.06 -18.87
C PHE A 220 -16.97 -1.34 -18.25
N VAL A 221 -16.52 -2.32 -19.04
CA VAL A 221 -16.29 -3.70 -18.60
C VAL A 221 -14.92 -4.17 -19.06
N ILE A 222 -14.15 -4.74 -18.13
CA ILE A 222 -12.94 -5.54 -18.37
C ILE A 222 -13.29 -6.97 -17.97
N ASP A 223 -13.41 -7.86 -18.95
CA ASP A 223 -13.93 -9.21 -18.77
C ASP A 223 -12.99 -10.28 -19.34
N LYS A 224 -12.52 -11.21 -18.53
CA LYS A 224 -11.60 -12.27 -18.97
C LYS A 224 -10.34 -11.75 -19.66
N LEU A 225 -9.74 -10.69 -19.16
CA LEU A 225 -8.46 -10.19 -19.64
C LEU A 225 -7.30 -10.71 -18.79
N VAL A 226 -6.14 -10.83 -19.44
CA VAL A 226 -4.86 -11.00 -18.77
C VAL A 226 -4.03 -9.73 -18.97
N GLY A 227 -3.62 -9.08 -17.87
CA GLY A 227 -2.71 -7.93 -17.86
C GLY A 227 -1.40 -8.32 -17.19
N ARG A 228 -0.29 -8.37 -17.94
CA ARG A 228 0.93 -8.92 -17.38
C ARG A 228 2.22 -8.27 -17.87
N TRP A 229 3.23 -8.33 -16.99
CA TRP A 229 4.61 -7.91 -17.30
C TRP A 229 4.72 -6.42 -17.64
N ASP A 230 3.87 -5.63 -17.03
CA ASP A 230 3.87 -4.18 -17.19
C ASP A 230 4.72 -3.53 -16.08
N THR A 231 5.29 -2.37 -16.36
CA THR A 231 6.16 -1.77 -15.35
C THR A 231 5.41 -1.13 -14.19
N GLU A 232 4.10 -0.94 -14.32
CA GLU A 232 3.24 -0.47 -13.23
C GLU A 232 1.96 -1.31 -13.10
N TYR A 233 0.91 -1.11 -13.93
CA TYR A 233 -0.42 -1.70 -13.65
C TYR A 233 -0.90 -2.68 -14.71
N GLY A 234 -1.57 -3.75 -14.24
CA GLY A 234 -2.35 -4.60 -15.13
C GLY A 234 -3.60 -3.87 -15.63
N PHE A 235 -4.54 -3.57 -14.74
CA PHE A 235 -5.80 -2.91 -15.08
C PHE A 235 -5.98 -1.65 -14.24
N LEU A 236 -5.84 -0.48 -14.86
CA LEU A 236 -6.07 0.82 -14.27
C LEU A 236 -7.38 1.40 -14.79
N SER A 237 -8.32 1.73 -13.89
CA SER A 237 -9.41 2.66 -14.18
C SER A 237 -9.26 3.92 -13.34
N PHE A 238 -9.42 5.09 -13.96
CA PHE A 238 -9.15 6.34 -13.27
C PHE A 238 -10.25 7.38 -13.54
N ALA A 239 -10.74 8.02 -12.49
CA ALA A 239 -11.84 9.00 -12.57
C ALA A 239 -13.01 8.50 -13.43
N SER A 240 -13.40 7.23 -13.27
CA SER A 240 -14.43 6.56 -14.05
C SER A 240 -15.59 6.11 -13.15
N ASP A 241 -16.75 5.80 -13.74
CA ASP A 241 -17.96 5.33 -13.04
C ASP A 241 -18.61 4.18 -13.82
N HIS A 242 -19.56 3.45 -13.20
CA HIS A 242 -20.23 2.28 -13.78
C HIS A 242 -19.25 1.26 -14.37
N GLY A 243 -18.17 0.98 -13.64
CA GLY A 243 -17.14 0.03 -14.07
C GLY A 243 -17.35 -1.37 -13.51
N LEU A 244 -17.05 -2.38 -14.33
CA LEU A 244 -16.95 -3.77 -13.92
C LEU A 244 -15.62 -4.36 -14.40
N ILE A 245 -14.80 -4.83 -13.46
CA ILE A 245 -13.57 -5.58 -13.74
C ILE A 245 -13.81 -7.00 -13.23
N THR A 246 -13.87 -7.97 -14.13
CA THR A 246 -14.32 -9.30 -13.76
C THR A 246 -13.57 -10.42 -14.46
N ARG A 247 -13.39 -11.56 -13.76
CA ARG A 247 -12.76 -12.78 -14.28
C ARG A 247 -11.41 -12.51 -14.92
N CYS A 248 -10.67 -11.55 -14.34
CA CYS A 248 -9.40 -11.11 -14.87
C CYS A 248 -8.22 -11.84 -14.19
N GLU A 249 -7.09 -11.85 -14.86
CA GLU A 249 -5.82 -12.28 -14.29
C GLU A 249 -4.79 -11.17 -14.49
N ALA A 250 -4.04 -10.82 -13.43
CA ALA A 250 -3.01 -9.80 -13.52
C ALA A 250 -1.76 -10.24 -12.77
N TYR A 251 -0.60 -10.28 -13.47
CA TYR A 251 0.64 -10.73 -12.84
C TYR A 251 1.92 -10.18 -13.45
N GLY A 252 2.98 -10.16 -12.63
CA GLY A 252 4.28 -9.69 -13.07
C GLY A 252 4.37 -8.17 -13.25
N ASN A 253 3.46 -7.41 -12.60
CA ASN A 253 3.39 -5.96 -12.74
C ASN A 253 4.17 -5.24 -11.64
N GLY A 254 4.84 -4.15 -12.00
CA GLY A 254 5.75 -3.42 -11.11
C GLY A 254 5.06 -2.61 -10.00
N ASP A 255 3.75 -2.37 -10.12
CA ASP A 255 2.88 -1.84 -9.08
C ASP A 255 1.73 -2.83 -8.86
N SER A 256 0.50 -2.52 -9.19
CA SER A 256 -0.63 -3.38 -8.85
C SER A 256 -1.28 -4.08 -10.05
N GLY A 257 -1.83 -5.27 -9.79
CA GLY A 257 -2.58 -5.97 -10.82
C GLY A 257 -3.88 -5.25 -11.18
N VAL A 258 -4.63 -4.77 -10.19
CA VAL A 258 -5.90 -4.05 -10.39
C VAL A 258 -5.91 -2.74 -9.60
N TYR A 259 -6.26 -1.64 -10.26
CA TYR A 259 -6.29 -0.33 -9.64
C TYR A 259 -7.46 0.55 -10.11
N PRO A 260 -8.61 0.59 -9.41
CA PRO A 260 -9.64 1.60 -9.60
C PRO A 260 -9.32 2.83 -8.75
N GLY A 261 -8.74 3.89 -9.36
CA GLY A 261 -8.30 5.11 -8.69
C GLY A 261 -9.11 6.35 -9.06
N GLY A 262 -9.12 7.36 -8.17
CA GLY A 262 -9.76 8.65 -8.41
C GLY A 262 -11.26 8.57 -8.69
N THR A 263 -11.94 7.53 -8.21
CA THR A 263 -13.38 7.31 -8.40
C THR A 263 -14.21 8.31 -7.57
N SER A 264 -15.43 8.57 -7.99
CA SER A 264 -16.36 9.44 -7.24
C SER A 264 -16.91 8.73 -6.01
N ASP A 265 -16.94 9.44 -4.87
CA ASP A 265 -17.56 8.94 -3.64
C ASP A 265 -19.10 9.03 -3.70
N ILE A 266 -19.71 8.19 -4.52
CA ILE A 266 -21.17 8.16 -4.73
C ILE A 266 -21.93 7.65 -3.50
N ASN A 267 -21.24 7.04 -2.54
CA ASN A 267 -21.82 6.46 -1.33
C ASN A 267 -21.55 7.26 -0.05
N ALA A 268 -21.03 8.48 -0.16
CA ALA A 268 -20.56 9.34 0.92
C ALA A 268 -21.50 9.46 2.15
N THR A 269 -22.81 9.27 1.99
CA THR A 269 -23.79 9.40 3.09
C THR A 269 -24.70 8.18 3.22
N ARG A 270 -24.39 7.06 2.53
CA ARG A 270 -25.35 5.97 2.33
C ARG A 270 -25.02 4.69 3.12
N GLY A 271 -23.82 4.56 3.67
CA GLY A 271 -23.34 3.30 4.27
C GLY A 271 -22.93 2.29 3.22
N PHE A 272 -23.05 0.98 3.53
CA PHE A 272 -22.52 -0.10 2.67
C PHE A 272 -23.61 -0.93 1.96
N ASP A 273 -24.83 -0.97 2.46
CA ASP A 273 -25.95 -1.64 1.80
C ASP A 273 -26.58 -0.67 0.79
N VAL A 274 -25.88 -0.48 -0.32
CA VAL A 274 -26.21 0.52 -1.34
C VAL A 274 -26.60 -0.17 -2.65
N PRO A 275 -27.41 0.51 -3.50
CA PRO A 275 -27.88 -0.10 -4.76
C PRO A 275 -26.78 -0.28 -5.79
N ARG A 276 -25.67 0.46 -5.72
CA ARG A 276 -24.50 0.32 -6.58
C ARG A 276 -23.23 0.92 -5.97
N TYR A 277 -22.12 0.50 -6.51
CA TYR A 277 -20.80 1.10 -6.33
C TYR A 277 -20.35 1.77 -7.63
N ALA A 278 -19.33 2.65 -7.55
CA ALA A 278 -18.77 3.29 -8.74
C ALA A 278 -18.07 2.25 -9.63
N ILE A 279 -17.26 1.41 -9.01
CA ILE A 279 -16.57 0.31 -9.69
C ILE A 279 -16.80 -0.98 -8.89
N GLU A 280 -17.03 -2.08 -9.60
CA GLU A 280 -17.06 -3.45 -9.06
C GLU A 280 -15.87 -4.24 -9.59
N VAL A 281 -15.15 -4.92 -8.68
CA VAL A 281 -14.03 -5.82 -9.01
C VAL A 281 -14.35 -7.20 -8.45
N THR A 282 -14.50 -8.21 -9.32
CA THR A 282 -14.95 -9.54 -8.89
C THR A 282 -14.39 -10.68 -9.73
N GLY A 283 -14.07 -11.80 -9.07
CA GLY A 283 -13.59 -13.02 -9.73
C GLY A 283 -12.25 -12.84 -10.44
N CYS A 284 -11.43 -11.90 -9.99
CA CYS A 284 -10.09 -11.67 -10.52
C CYS A 284 -9.04 -12.41 -9.68
N HIS A 285 -8.00 -12.93 -10.34
CA HIS A 285 -6.78 -13.43 -9.72
C HIS A 285 -5.64 -12.46 -10.01
N SER A 286 -5.12 -11.82 -8.97
CA SER A 286 -4.03 -10.86 -9.09
C SER A 286 -2.86 -11.31 -8.23
N HIS A 287 -1.78 -11.78 -8.89
CA HIS A 287 -0.68 -12.48 -8.24
C HIS A 287 0.69 -12.09 -8.82
N ASP A 288 1.75 -12.38 -8.09
CA ASP A 288 3.11 -12.08 -8.53
C ASP A 288 3.32 -10.62 -8.97
N ASN A 289 2.61 -9.66 -8.36
CA ASN A 289 2.79 -8.22 -8.55
C ASN A 289 3.44 -7.59 -7.32
N LEU A 290 3.77 -6.31 -7.39
CA LEU A 290 4.12 -5.58 -6.16
C LEU A 290 2.90 -5.49 -5.22
N LEU A 291 1.73 -5.15 -5.73
CA LEU A 291 0.44 -5.22 -5.04
C LEU A 291 -0.57 -6.03 -5.85
N GLY A 292 -1.41 -6.80 -5.18
CA GLY A 292 -2.55 -7.43 -5.85
C GLY A 292 -3.59 -6.39 -6.27
N TYR A 293 -3.93 -5.48 -5.36
CA TYR A 293 -4.92 -4.42 -5.57
C TYR A 293 -4.43 -3.08 -4.99
N SER A 294 -4.59 -1.99 -5.73
CA SER A 294 -4.40 -0.62 -5.25
C SER A 294 -5.73 0.13 -5.20
N GLY A 295 -6.01 0.76 -4.06
CA GLY A 295 -7.21 1.55 -3.82
C GLY A 295 -6.93 3.01 -3.51
N THR A 296 -5.83 3.59 -3.99
CA THR A 296 -5.55 5.02 -3.83
C THR A 296 -6.64 5.86 -4.48
N GLY A 297 -7.40 6.63 -3.67
CA GLY A 297 -8.57 7.36 -4.17
C GLY A 297 -9.66 6.46 -4.77
N GLY A 298 -9.67 5.17 -4.43
CA GLY A 298 -10.70 4.22 -4.84
C GLY A 298 -11.95 4.37 -3.99
N ASP A 299 -12.72 5.43 -4.24
CA ASP A 299 -13.94 5.74 -3.51
C ASP A 299 -15.12 4.93 -4.02
N SER A 300 -15.97 4.47 -3.09
CA SER A 300 -17.19 3.73 -3.44
C SER A 300 -16.93 2.54 -4.37
N VAL A 301 -15.86 1.78 -4.12
CA VAL A 301 -15.49 0.57 -4.88
C VAL A 301 -15.93 -0.68 -4.12
N TRP A 302 -16.47 -1.66 -4.85
CA TRP A 302 -16.82 -2.98 -4.32
C TRP A 302 -15.85 -4.03 -4.84
N VAL A 303 -15.06 -4.62 -3.95
CA VAL A 303 -14.03 -5.63 -4.26
C VAL A 303 -14.41 -6.92 -3.58
N HIS A 304 -14.79 -7.94 -4.36
CA HIS A 304 -15.31 -9.17 -3.78
C HIS A 304 -15.02 -10.42 -4.61
N ASP A 305 -14.94 -11.54 -3.91
CA ASP A 305 -14.75 -12.85 -4.54
C ASP A 305 -13.49 -12.91 -5.44
N ASN A 306 -12.41 -12.19 -5.06
CA ASN A 306 -11.13 -12.17 -5.75
C ASN A 306 -10.07 -12.95 -4.98
N GLU A 307 -8.95 -13.24 -5.64
CA GLU A 307 -7.75 -13.81 -5.03
C GLU A 307 -6.55 -12.86 -5.26
N PHE A 308 -5.87 -12.48 -4.16
CA PHE A 308 -4.70 -11.62 -4.13
C PHE A 308 -3.57 -12.35 -3.41
N ASP A 309 -2.64 -12.95 -4.15
CA ASP A 309 -1.62 -13.82 -3.57
C ASP A 309 -0.25 -13.68 -4.23
N HIS A 310 0.80 -14.15 -3.54
CA HIS A 310 2.20 -14.13 -4.01
C HIS A 310 2.71 -12.74 -4.43
N ASN A 311 2.03 -11.66 -4.05
CA ASN A 311 2.52 -10.29 -4.23
C ASN A 311 3.49 -9.90 -3.10
N THR A 312 4.06 -8.71 -3.17
CA THR A 312 4.76 -8.11 -2.02
C THR A 312 3.77 -7.69 -0.93
N GLY A 313 2.64 -7.10 -1.34
CA GLY A 313 1.47 -6.83 -0.51
C GLY A 313 0.18 -7.21 -1.24
N GLY A 314 -0.86 -7.63 -0.51
CA GLY A 314 -2.11 -8.10 -1.13
C GLY A 314 -2.96 -6.96 -1.66
N ALA A 315 -3.35 -6.01 -0.82
CA ALA A 315 -4.19 -4.88 -1.19
C ALA A 315 -3.84 -3.61 -0.42
N SER A 316 -4.08 -2.43 -1.01
CA SER A 316 -3.99 -1.14 -0.31
C SER A 316 -5.28 -0.34 -0.45
N MET A 317 -5.62 0.42 0.61
CA MET A 317 -6.58 1.52 0.64
C MET A 317 -5.86 2.71 1.20
N ASP A 318 -5.41 3.62 0.36
CA ASP A 318 -4.54 4.67 0.85
C ASP A 318 -4.93 6.08 0.41
N SER A 319 -4.47 7.05 1.21
CA SER A 319 -4.62 8.47 0.98
C SER A 319 -3.25 9.13 0.84
N LEU A 320 -2.38 8.51 0.07
CA LEU A 320 -1.03 8.97 -0.23
C LEU A 320 -0.98 9.66 -1.60
N PHE A 321 0.18 10.11 -1.99
CA PHE A 321 0.50 10.72 -3.28
C PHE A 321 -0.08 12.13 -3.51
N PRO A 322 0.81 13.12 -3.65
CA PRO A 322 0.41 14.51 -3.90
C PRO A 322 -0.37 14.67 -5.21
N ASN A 323 -1.39 15.53 -5.17
CA ASN A 323 -2.25 15.87 -6.31
C ASN A 323 -3.09 14.72 -6.90
N HIS A 324 -3.12 13.55 -6.25
CA HIS A 324 -3.99 12.48 -6.69
C HIS A 324 -5.47 12.88 -6.45
N PRO A 325 -6.36 12.77 -7.45
CA PRO A 325 -7.79 13.05 -7.25
C PRO A 325 -8.45 11.98 -6.38
N GLY A 326 -9.59 12.32 -5.75
CA GLY A 326 -10.34 11.41 -4.90
C GLY A 326 -9.73 11.19 -3.51
N LEU A 327 -8.74 11.98 -3.07
CA LEU A 327 -8.19 11.85 -1.72
C LEU A 327 -8.84 12.84 -0.74
N PRO A 328 -9.08 12.39 0.52
CA PRO A 328 -8.79 11.07 1.08
C PRO A 328 -9.71 9.97 0.54
N GLN A 329 -9.21 8.72 0.47
CA GLN A 329 -9.95 7.55 0.03
C GLN A 329 -11.10 7.20 0.99
N ASN A 330 -12.29 6.88 0.46
CA ASN A 330 -13.49 6.63 1.25
C ASN A 330 -14.37 5.48 0.70
N HIS A 331 -15.16 4.87 1.60
CA HIS A 331 -16.32 4.01 1.30
C HIS A 331 -16.06 2.79 0.39
N ALA A 332 -14.89 2.17 0.46
CA ALA A 332 -14.67 0.89 -0.21
C ALA A 332 -15.28 -0.28 0.60
N LEU A 333 -15.84 -1.24 -0.11
CA LEU A 333 -16.29 -2.51 0.45
C LEU A 333 -15.41 -3.64 -0.06
N PHE A 334 -14.74 -4.33 0.85
CA PHE A 334 -13.95 -5.53 0.61
C PHE A 334 -14.61 -6.72 1.27
N GLU A 335 -15.04 -7.71 0.48
CA GLU A 335 -15.68 -8.88 1.05
C GLU A 335 -15.41 -10.18 0.28
N ARG A 336 -15.32 -11.28 1.00
CA ARG A 336 -15.13 -12.64 0.45
C ARG A 336 -13.91 -12.78 -0.48
N ASN A 337 -12.87 -11.98 -0.26
CA ASN A 337 -11.61 -12.12 -1.00
C ASN A 337 -10.68 -13.10 -0.29
N LEU A 338 -9.84 -13.78 -1.07
CA LEU A 338 -8.71 -14.56 -0.58
C LEU A 338 -7.46 -13.67 -0.68
N ILE A 339 -6.82 -13.36 0.45
CA ILE A 339 -5.67 -12.44 0.52
C ILE A 339 -4.55 -13.15 1.29
N HIS A 340 -3.60 -13.75 0.56
CA HIS A 340 -2.67 -14.66 1.22
C HIS A 340 -1.29 -14.72 0.56
N SER A 341 -0.33 -15.23 1.32
CA SER A 341 1.03 -15.52 0.83
C SER A 341 1.74 -14.34 0.15
N ASN A 342 1.39 -13.09 0.52
CA ASN A 342 1.94 -11.89 -0.08
C ASN A 342 3.30 -11.54 0.54
N ASN A 343 4.31 -12.42 0.30
CA ASN A 343 5.61 -12.39 0.93
C ASN A 343 6.77 -12.20 -0.07
N SER A 344 6.47 -11.86 -1.33
CA SER A 344 7.45 -11.76 -2.40
C SER A 344 8.35 -10.53 -2.25
N ASP A 345 9.65 -10.75 -2.01
CA ASP A 345 10.64 -9.67 -1.90
C ASP A 345 11.22 -9.31 -3.28
N TYR A 346 10.45 -8.56 -4.04
CA TYR A 346 10.91 -8.07 -5.34
C TYR A 346 11.97 -6.97 -5.24
N TYR A 347 12.19 -6.38 -4.06
CA TYR A 347 13.27 -5.43 -3.83
C TYR A 347 14.66 -6.07 -3.95
N ASN A 348 14.76 -7.40 -3.94
CA ASN A 348 16.00 -8.11 -4.26
C ASN A 348 16.51 -7.74 -5.66
N TYR A 349 15.62 -7.53 -6.64
CA TYR A 349 15.99 -7.10 -7.99
C TYR A 349 16.43 -5.63 -8.07
N VAL A 350 16.10 -4.84 -7.06
CA VAL A 350 16.65 -3.50 -6.88
C VAL A 350 18.06 -3.58 -6.29
N ARG A 351 18.26 -4.44 -5.27
CA ARG A 351 19.55 -4.63 -4.58
C ARG A 351 20.63 -5.18 -5.50
N ASP A 352 20.29 -6.11 -6.38
CA ASP A 352 21.23 -6.75 -7.29
C ASP A 352 21.45 -5.96 -8.60
N GLY A 353 20.72 -4.83 -8.78
CA GLY A 353 20.83 -3.96 -9.94
C GLY A 353 20.07 -4.44 -11.18
N THR A 354 19.29 -5.52 -11.11
CA THR A 354 18.48 -6.03 -12.22
C THR A 354 17.49 -4.96 -12.71
N CYS A 355 16.82 -4.27 -11.80
CA CYS A 355 15.86 -3.21 -12.13
C CYS A 355 16.47 -1.93 -12.71
N ALA A 356 17.79 -1.78 -12.66
CA ALA A 356 18.49 -0.66 -13.31
C ALA A 356 18.82 -0.93 -14.80
N ARG A 357 18.59 -2.15 -15.28
CA ARG A 357 18.83 -2.53 -16.69
C ARG A 357 17.70 -2.02 -17.59
N PRO A 358 17.93 -1.90 -18.92
CA PRO A 358 16.84 -1.72 -19.87
C PRO A 358 15.76 -2.80 -19.74
N PHE A 359 14.48 -2.47 -19.91
CA PHE A 359 13.35 -3.38 -19.68
C PHE A 359 13.49 -4.75 -20.34
N LEU A 360 13.85 -4.79 -21.62
CA LEU A 360 14.07 -6.03 -22.36
C LEU A 360 15.18 -6.92 -21.79
N LEU A 361 16.01 -6.40 -20.89
CA LEU A 361 17.14 -7.13 -20.26
C LEU A 361 16.89 -7.40 -18.76
N GLN A 362 15.75 -7.00 -18.22
CA GLN A 362 15.40 -7.23 -16.83
C GLN A 362 14.91 -8.66 -16.60
N GLY A 363 14.26 -9.28 -17.58
CA GLY A 363 13.69 -10.62 -17.46
C GLY A 363 12.31 -10.61 -16.80
N ILE A 364 11.51 -9.56 -17.04
CA ILE A 364 10.16 -9.39 -16.48
C ILE A 364 9.28 -10.61 -16.82
N GLU A 365 9.37 -11.09 -18.05
CA GLU A 365 8.65 -12.29 -18.52
C GLU A 365 9.14 -13.61 -17.88
N LYS A 366 10.16 -13.55 -17.03
CA LYS A 366 10.70 -14.69 -16.26
C LYS A 366 10.44 -14.56 -14.75
N GLY A 367 9.52 -13.68 -14.38
CA GLY A 367 9.13 -13.47 -12.99
C GLY A 367 9.91 -12.37 -12.26
N VAL A 368 10.69 -11.55 -12.96
CA VAL A 368 11.28 -10.35 -12.37
C VAL A 368 10.21 -9.26 -12.30
N VAL A 369 9.96 -8.77 -11.10
CA VAL A 369 9.11 -7.59 -10.85
C VAL A 369 9.99 -6.47 -10.33
N CYS A 370 9.94 -5.31 -10.97
CA CYS A 370 10.69 -4.13 -10.54
C CYS A 370 9.77 -3.14 -9.85
N PRO A 371 9.83 -3.02 -8.50
CA PRO A 371 8.94 -2.16 -7.74
C PRO A 371 8.88 -0.73 -8.25
N ALA A 372 7.67 -0.24 -8.53
CA ALA A 372 7.42 1.15 -8.93
C ALA A 372 7.19 2.06 -7.71
N VAL A 373 6.66 1.50 -6.63
CA VAL A 373 6.38 2.19 -5.37
C VAL A 373 6.89 1.38 -4.18
N GLN A 374 6.77 1.93 -2.98
CA GLN A 374 7.17 1.27 -1.75
C GLN A 374 5.99 0.54 -1.10
N VAL A 375 6.16 -0.76 -0.90
CA VAL A 375 5.17 -1.63 -0.22
C VAL A 375 5.89 -2.49 0.81
N PRO A 376 5.42 -2.57 2.05
CA PRO A 376 5.99 -3.49 3.03
C PRO A 376 5.79 -4.94 2.63
N VAL A 377 6.89 -5.70 2.53
CA VAL A 377 6.85 -7.13 2.20
C VAL A 377 6.11 -7.91 3.29
N GLY A 378 5.22 -8.79 2.90
CA GLY A 378 4.52 -9.68 3.85
C GLY A 378 3.24 -9.10 4.44
N THR A 379 2.62 -8.11 3.78
CA THR A 379 1.38 -7.48 4.26
C THR A 379 0.18 -7.90 3.41
N GLY A 380 -0.90 -8.34 4.07
CA GLY A 380 -2.14 -8.70 3.36
C GLY A 380 -2.90 -7.46 2.90
N VAL A 381 -3.36 -6.61 3.81
CA VAL A 381 -4.11 -5.39 3.51
C VAL A 381 -3.49 -4.19 4.21
N LEU A 382 -3.23 -3.13 3.45
CA LEU A 382 -2.72 -1.85 3.94
C LEU A 382 -3.83 -0.78 3.87
N VAL A 383 -4.36 -0.36 5.02
CA VAL A 383 -5.26 0.79 5.11
C VAL A 383 -4.47 1.97 5.64
N ILE A 384 -3.94 2.80 4.71
CA ILE A 384 -3.07 3.94 5.04
C ILE A 384 -3.82 5.24 4.76
N GLY A 385 -4.62 5.66 5.72
CA GLY A 385 -5.43 6.88 5.60
C GLY A 385 -6.78 6.71 4.90
N GLY A 386 -7.23 5.49 4.62
CA GLY A 386 -8.58 5.24 4.11
C GLY A 386 -9.65 5.47 5.18
N ASN A 387 -10.83 5.93 4.79
CA ASN A 387 -11.96 6.21 5.69
C ASN A 387 -13.21 5.42 5.29
N TYR A 388 -14.06 5.14 6.27
CA TYR A 388 -15.39 4.55 6.05
C TYR A 388 -15.37 3.26 5.22
N ASN A 389 -14.28 2.50 5.30
CA ASN A 389 -14.16 1.23 4.59
C ASN A 389 -14.77 0.10 5.40
N LEU A 390 -15.34 -0.88 4.72
CA LEU A 390 -15.80 -2.12 5.32
C LEU A 390 -15.05 -3.31 4.74
N PHE A 391 -14.38 -4.03 5.64
CA PHE A 391 -13.74 -5.32 5.33
C PHE A 391 -14.52 -6.41 6.04
N ARG A 392 -15.19 -7.28 5.28
CA ARG A 392 -16.00 -8.36 5.87
C ARG A 392 -15.85 -9.68 5.15
N ASP A 393 -15.89 -10.76 5.91
CA ASP A 393 -15.88 -12.15 5.40
C ASP A 393 -14.70 -12.45 4.45
N ASN A 394 -13.55 -11.74 4.57
CA ASN A 394 -12.34 -12.05 3.81
C ASN A 394 -11.53 -13.14 4.52
N TRP A 395 -10.83 -13.97 3.75
CA TRP A 395 -9.80 -14.88 4.25
C TRP A 395 -8.43 -14.21 4.10
N VAL A 396 -7.77 -13.90 5.23
CA VAL A 396 -6.47 -13.21 5.25
C VAL A 396 -5.48 -14.06 6.03
N TYR A 397 -4.56 -14.73 5.31
CA TYR A 397 -3.68 -15.72 5.91
C TYR A 397 -2.31 -15.80 5.22
N ASP A 398 -1.33 -16.39 5.91
CA ASP A 398 0.06 -16.59 5.41
C ASP A 398 0.72 -15.30 4.89
N ASN A 399 0.37 -14.13 5.45
CA ASN A 399 1.06 -12.87 5.21
C ASN A 399 2.02 -12.62 6.39
N TRP A 400 3.31 -12.84 6.17
CA TRP A 400 4.28 -13.05 7.25
C TRP A 400 4.60 -11.82 8.10
N LYS A 401 4.25 -10.62 7.67
CA LYS A 401 4.38 -9.40 8.47
C LYS A 401 3.07 -9.06 9.18
N ILE A 402 2.01 -8.75 8.45
CA ILE A 402 0.72 -8.31 9.01
C ILE A 402 -0.41 -8.74 8.07
N GLY A 403 -1.49 -9.29 8.62
CA GLY A 403 -2.69 -9.61 7.87
C GLY A 403 -3.41 -8.34 7.41
N ILE A 404 -3.88 -7.50 8.34
CA ILE A 404 -4.52 -6.21 8.04
C ILE A 404 -3.89 -5.13 8.91
N VAL A 405 -3.33 -4.10 8.30
CA VAL A 405 -2.78 -2.93 8.97
C VAL A 405 -3.63 -1.70 8.70
N GLN A 406 -3.95 -0.94 9.75
CA GLN A 406 -4.53 0.39 9.65
C GLN A 406 -3.61 1.42 10.27
N THR A 407 -3.21 2.41 9.48
CA THR A 407 -2.37 3.52 9.91
C THR A 407 -2.91 4.86 9.44
N TRP A 408 -2.59 5.89 10.21
CA TRP A 408 -2.88 7.27 9.84
C TRP A 408 -1.99 7.74 8.68
N ALA A 409 -2.56 8.55 7.80
CA ALA A 409 -1.83 9.28 6.76
C ALA A 409 -2.10 10.78 6.93
N PRO A 410 -1.08 11.60 7.24
CA PRO A 410 -1.26 13.03 7.37
C PRO A 410 -1.55 13.70 6.02
N GLY A 411 -2.29 14.80 6.03
CA GLY A 411 -2.62 15.54 4.81
C GLY A 411 -1.40 15.94 3.97
N VAL A 412 -0.26 16.19 4.60
CA VAL A 412 1.00 16.48 3.89
C VAL A 412 1.46 15.36 2.96
N ALA A 413 1.10 14.11 3.24
CA ALA A 413 1.45 12.97 2.39
C ALA A 413 0.76 13.02 1.01
N ARG A 414 -0.38 13.72 0.90
CA ARG A 414 -1.09 13.98 -0.35
C ARG A 414 -0.96 15.43 -0.84
N GLY A 415 -0.06 16.22 -0.25
CA GLY A 415 0.18 17.61 -0.63
C GLY A 415 -0.77 18.63 0.02
N ASP A 416 -1.62 18.23 0.96
CA ASP A 416 -2.53 19.13 1.69
C ASP A 416 -1.93 19.58 3.02
N ASN A 417 -1.44 20.83 3.05
CA ASN A 417 -0.79 21.42 4.21
C ASN A 417 -1.76 22.10 5.20
N ARG A 418 -3.07 22.08 4.98
CA ARG A 418 -4.05 22.64 5.90
C ARG A 418 -4.06 21.84 7.21
N LEU A 419 -4.12 22.53 8.36
CA LEU A 419 -4.12 21.86 9.67
C LEU A 419 -5.29 20.86 9.85
N PRO A 420 -6.54 21.16 9.48
CA PRO A 420 -7.63 20.19 9.58
C PRO A 420 -7.38 18.93 8.74
N ALA A 421 -6.75 19.06 7.58
CA ALA A 421 -6.46 17.95 6.68
C ALA A 421 -5.48 16.92 7.27
N GLN A 422 -4.69 17.31 8.29
CA GLN A 422 -3.75 16.39 8.93
C GLN A 422 -4.44 15.29 9.74
N GLU A 423 -5.70 15.50 10.14
CA GLU A 423 -6.45 14.58 10.99
C GLU A 423 -7.70 14.01 10.30
N GLU A 424 -7.85 14.14 8.98
CA GLU A 424 -9.08 13.74 8.27
C GLU A 424 -9.04 12.32 7.71
N THR A 425 -8.05 11.50 8.08
CA THR A 425 -7.87 10.14 7.57
C THR A 425 -7.95 9.07 8.64
N SER A 426 -8.13 7.82 8.21
CA SER A 426 -8.19 6.62 9.04
C SER A 426 -9.39 6.58 10.00
N HIS A 427 -10.53 7.08 9.55
CA HIS A 427 -11.75 7.14 10.35
C HIS A 427 -12.80 6.12 9.91
N TYR A 428 -13.56 5.62 10.87
CA TYR A 428 -14.78 4.83 10.68
C TYR A 428 -14.62 3.56 9.83
N ASN A 429 -13.42 2.98 9.78
CA ASN A 429 -13.20 1.69 9.14
C ASN A 429 -13.73 0.55 10.01
N ARG A 430 -14.32 -0.46 9.39
CA ARG A 430 -14.94 -1.59 10.08
C ARG A 430 -14.38 -2.90 9.54
N TYR A 431 -13.98 -3.78 10.44
CA TYR A 431 -13.41 -5.09 10.15
C TYR A 431 -14.30 -6.16 10.77
N LEU A 432 -15.16 -6.79 9.97
CA LEU A 432 -16.22 -7.67 10.45
C LEU A 432 -16.05 -9.09 9.92
N ALA A 433 -16.11 -10.08 10.80
CA ALA A 433 -16.15 -11.50 10.44
C ALA A 433 -15.05 -11.94 9.45
N ASN A 434 -13.89 -11.29 9.44
CA ASN A 434 -12.77 -11.73 8.60
C ASN A 434 -12.14 -13.00 9.21
N HIS A 435 -11.76 -13.92 8.34
CA HIS A 435 -11.14 -15.21 8.70
C HIS A 435 -9.62 -15.03 8.71
N MET A 436 -9.06 -14.76 9.90
CA MET A 436 -7.64 -14.45 10.04
C MET A 436 -6.80 -15.70 10.27
N SER A 437 -5.65 -15.80 9.59
CA SER A 437 -4.69 -16.89 9.76
C SER A 437 -5.24 -18.30 9.48
N VAL A 438 -6.32 -18.40 8.70
CA VAL A 438 -6.91 -19.66 8.23
C VAL A 438 -7.32 -19.56 6.78
N ASP A 439 -7.14 -20.64 6.02
CA ASP A 439 -7.64 -20.75 4.66
C ASP A 439 -9.14 -21.11 4.62
N ALA A 440 -9.73 -21.13 3.43
CA ALA A 440 -11.14 -21.50 3.25
C ALA A 440 -11.45 -22.96 3.61
N ALA A 441 -10.45 -23.84 3.72
CA ALA A 441 -10.59 -25.22 4.17
C ALA A 441 -10.46 -25.35 5.71
N GLY A 442 -10.17 -24.26 6.41
CA GLY A 442 -9.95 -24.21 7.85
C GLY A 442 -8.54 -24.62 8.29
N THR A 443 -7.58 -24.68 7.35
CA THR A 443 -6.17 -24.94 7.68
C THR A 443 -5.55 -23.69 8.28
N ARG A 444 -4.85 -23.83 9.42
CA ARG A 444 -4.18 -22.71 10.03
C ARG A 444 -2.89 -22.37 9.29
N LEU A 445 -2.84 -21.14 8.75
CA LEU A 445 -1.72 -20.55 8.04
C LEU A 445 -1.51 -19.12 8.61
N PRO A 446 -0.70 -18.97 9.66
CA PRO A 446 -0.67 -17.75 10.45
C PRO A 446 -0.09 -16.56 9.67
N ASN A 447 -0.69 -15.39 9.88
CA ASN A 447 -0.07 -14.10 9.61
C ASN A 447 0.99 -13.80 10.69
N GLY A 448 1.89 -12.85 10.43
CA GLY A 448 2.81 -12.36 11.47
C GLY A 448 2.03 -11.73 12.64
N ILE A 449 1.13 -10.81 12.34
CA ILE A 449 0.10 -10.25 13.21
C ILE A 449 -1.18 -10.19 12.40
N ASP A 450 -2.33 -10.57 12.96
CA ASP A 450 -3.58 -10.55 12.21
C ASP A 450 -4.10 -9.13 12.00
N PHE A 451 -4.15 -8.32 13.06
CA PHE A 451 -4.58 -6.93 12.98
C PHE A 451 -3.59 -5.99 13.67
N PHE A 452 -3.16 -4.97 12.94
CA PHE A 452 -2.38 -3.87 13.48
C PHE A 452 -3.15 -2.56 13.34
N TRP A 453 -3.17 -1.76 14.42
CA TRP A 453 -3.70 -0.40 14.42
C TRP A 453 -2.74 0.55 15.15
N ASP A 454 -2.37 1.65 14.51
CA ASP A 454 -1.45 2.64 15.09
C ASP A 454 -2.08 3.55 16.15
N GLY A 455 -3.35 3.33 16.51
CA GLY A 455 -4.07 4.10 17.51
C GLY A 455 -4.67 5.42 17.01
N GLU A 456 -4.57 5.72 15.73
CA GLU A 456 -5.08 6.94 15.13
C GLU A 456 -6.45 6.75 14.48
N GLY A 457 -7.14 7.89 14.28
CA GLY A 457 -8.49 7.90 13.73
C GLY A 457 -9.57 7.71 14.79
N ALA A 458 -10.82 7.89 14.39
CA ALA A 458 -11.99 7.78 15.23
C ALA A 458 -13.03 6.84 14.62
N GLY A 459 -13.81 6.15 15.46
CA GLY A 459 -14.92 5.32 15.03
C GLY A 459 -14.54 3.99 14.36
N ASN A 460 -13.26 3.63 14.35
CA ASN A 460 -12.79 2.35 13.85
C ASN A 460 -13.19 1.21 14.78
N CYS A 461 -13.51 0.03 14.24
CA CYS A 461 -13.80 -1.11 15.08
C CYS A 461 -13.48 -2.46 14.41
N TRP A 462 -13.15 -3.46 15.23
CA TRP A 462 -12.78 -4.80 14.82
C TRP A 462 -13.65 -5.85 15.49
N GLN A 463 -14.09 -6.83 14.72
CA GLN A 463 -14.65 -8.08 15.25
C GLN A 463 -13.55 -9.14 15.15
N THR A 464 -12.90 -9.42 16.28
CA THR A 464 -11.80 -10.37 16.35
C THR A 464 -12.27 -11.73 16.84
N GLY A 465 -11.68 -12.80 16.33
CA GLY A 465 -11.78 -14.15 16.87
C GLY A 465 -10.90 -14.35 18.11
N ALA A 466 -11.15 -15.41 18.86
CA ALA A 466 -10.39 -15.71 20.09
C ALA A 466 -8.91 -16.06 19.84
N SER A 467 -8.57 -16.47 18.62
CA SER A 467 -7.21 -16.84 18.20
C SER A 467 -6.49 -15.75 17.42
N ASP A 468 -7.15 -14.62 17.15
CA ASP A 468 -6.56 -13.55 16.37
C ASP A 468 -5.51 -12.79 17.18
N THR A 469 -4.40 -12.50 16.55
CA THR A 469 -3.33 -11.69 17.11
C THR A 469 -3.57 -10.22 16.79
N VAL A 470 -3.41 -9.34 17.77
CA VAL A 470 -3.69 -7.91 17.61
C VAL A 470 -2.58 -7.06 18.18
N GLU A 471 -2.28 -5.96 17.52
CA GLU A 471 -1.37 -4.92 18.01
C GLU A 471 -2.02 -3.54 17.81
N PRO A 472 -2.11 -2.71 18.88
CA PRO A 472 -1.78 -3.00 20.27
C PRO A 472 -2.66 -4.13 20.86
N ILE A 473 -2.26 -4.66 22.00
CA ILE A 473 -2.93 -5.82 22.66
C ILE A 473 -4.45 -5.68 22.83
N THR A 474 -4.97 -4.47 22.72
CA THR A 474 -6.41 -4.18 22.71
C THR A 474 -6.73 -3.22 21.57
N ILE A 475 -7.67 -3.59 20.73
CA ILE A 475 -8.26 -2.76 19.68
C ILE A 475 -9.76 -2.61 19.91
N PRO A 476 -10.40 -1.52 19.45
CA PRO A 476 -11.83 -1.25 19.67
C PRO A 476 -12.72 -2.33 19.06
N SER A 477 -13.59 -2.94 19.86
CA SER A 477 -14.54 -3.95 19.39
C SER A 477 -15.75 -3.30 18.71
N CYS A 478 -16.29 -3.93 17.65
CA CYS A 478 -17.55 -3.54 17.04
C CYS A 478 -18.77 -3.96 17.92
N PRO A 479 -19.85 -3.18 17.98
CA PRO A 479 -20.10 -1.88 17.31
C PRO A 479 -19.58 -0.67 18.10
N GLY A 480 -18.65 -0.87 19.02
CA GLY A 480 -18.11 0.19 19.87
C GLY A 480 -17.51 1.34 19.05
N SER A 481 -17.68 2.55 19.57
CA SER A 481 -17.02 3.73 19.03
C SER A 481 -15.92 4.17 19.98
N TYR A 482 -14.70 3.74 19.72
CA TYR A 482 -13.54 4.32 20.38
C TYR A 482 -13.10 5.55 19.58
N GLN A 483 -13.01 6.70 20.25
CA GLN A 483 -12.59 7.94 19.62
C GLN A 483 -11.21 8.32 20.13
N ARG A 484 -10.21 7.97 19.40
CA ARG A 484 -8.85 8.40 19.66
C ARG A 484 -8.36 9.24 18.48
N ARG A 485 -7.83 10.42 18.77
CA ARG A 485 -7.33 11.38 17.78
C ARG A 485 -6.02 11.98 18.25
N TYR A 486 -4.98 11.17 18.33
CA TYR A 486 -3.65 11.66 18.65
C TYR A 486 -2.59 10.70 18.12
N ILE A 487 -1.41 11.19 17.93
CA ILE A 487 -0.27 10.36 17.50
C ILE A 487 0.16 9.47 18.67
N SER A 488 -0.15 8.20 18.61
CA SER A 488 0.15 7.22 19.67
C SER A 488 1.63 6.85 19.71
N ASP A 489 2.25 6.72 18.53
CA ASP A 489 3.68 6.46 18.38
C ASP A 489 4.29 7.41 17.34
N PRO A 490 4.99 8.48 17.77
CA PRO A 490 5.64 9.38 16.82
C PRO A 490 6.78 8.73 16.03
N ASN A 491 7.34 7.57 16.44
CA ASN A 491 8.34 6.86 15.65
C ASN A 491 7.82 6.45 14.28
N LYS A 492 6.51 6.20 14.15
CA LYS A 492 5.90 5.89 12.85
C LYS A 492 6.11 6.98 11.81
N LEU A 493 6.18 8.27 12.22
CA LEU A 493 6.47 9.37 11.30
C LEU A 493 7.89 9.29 10.76
N PHE A 494 8.86 8.96 11.61
CA PHE A 494 10.24 8.76 11.18
C PHE A 494 10.38 7.49 10.36
N LEU A 495 9.76 6.39 10.80
CA LEU A 495 9.75 5.14 10.05
C LEU A 495 9.09 5.34 8.68
N PHE A 496 7.95 6.01 8.63
CA PHE A 496 7.26 6.33 7.38
C PHE A 496 8.14 7.21 6.49
N ALA A 497 8.76 8.27 7.04
CA ALA A 497 9.66 9.15 6.30
C ALA A 497 10.86 8.38 5.75
N ASP A 498 11.53 7.55 6.57
CA ASP A 498 12.69 6.77 6.14
C ASP A 498 12.31 5.72 5.08
N CYS A 499 11.22 4.98 5.30
CA CYS A 499 10.79 3.94 4.38
C CYS A 499 10.17 4.50 3.09
N SER A 500 9.61 5.71 3.10
CA SER A 500 9.07 6.37 1.91
C SER A 500 10.14 6.99 1.01
N THR A 501 11.43 6.90 1.35
CA THR A 501 12.52 7.47 0.54
C THR A 501 12.98 6.58 -0.62
N TYR A 502 12.34 5.42 -0.84
CA TYR A 502 12.57 4.67 -2.07
C TYR A 502 12.27 5.53 -3.28
N SER A 503 13.20 5.61 -4.19
CA SER A 503 13.05 6.41 -5.41
C SER A 503 13.15 5.53 -6.64
N LEU A 504 12.11 5.56 -7.46
CA LEU A 504 12.09 4.91 -8.76
C LEU A 504 13.23 5.40 -9.68
N ALA A 505 13.55 6.70 -9.61
CA ALA A 505 14.57 7.32 -10.43
C ALA A 505 15.99 6.85 -10.07
N THR A 506 16.28 6.68 -8.79
CA THR A 506 17.62 6.28 -8.31
C THR A 506 17.75 4.78 -8.10
N ARG A 507 16.63 4.06 -8.02
CA ARG A 507 16.60 2.62 -7.71
C ARG A 507 17.41 2.27 -6.46
N THR A 508 17.30 3.11 -5.41
CA THR A 508 17.99 2.92 -4.14
C THR A 508 17.01 2.75 -2.99
N LEU A 509 17.29 1.76 -2.15
CA LEU A 509 16.49 1.49 -0.95
C LEU A 509 17.05 2.29 0.23
N PRO A 510 16.20 2.85 1.11
CA PRO A 510 16.62 3.53 2.32
C PRO A 510 17.29 2.56 3.29
N ALA A 511 18.38 3.00 3.91
CA ALA A 511 19.06 2.21 4.91
C ALA A 511 18.25 2.15 6.21
N GLY A 512 18.15 0.96 6.82
CA GLY A 512 17.49 0.78 8.11
C GLY A 512 15.96 0.63 8.05
N CYS A 513 15.36 0.64 6.86
CA CYS A 513 13.96 0.31 6.69
C CYS A 513 13.79 -1.20 6.51
N ASP A 514 12.97 -1.83 7.34
CA ASP A 514 12.67 -3.27 7.28
C ASP A 514 11.49 -3.62 6.36
N TRP A 515 10.81 -2.62 5.79
CA TRP A 515 9.67 -2.82 4.89
C TRP A 515 10.05 -3.61 3.64
N PHE A 516 11.27 -3.47 3.20
CA PHE A 516 11.78 -4.04 1.95
C PHE A 516 12.48 -5.40 2.12
N ASN A 517 12.32 -6.03 3.26
CA ASN A 517 12.90 -7.34 3.53
C ASN A 517 11.80 -8.36 3.78
N THR A 518 11.99 -9.59 3.30
CA THR A 518 11.10 -10.69 3.65
C THR A 518 11.09 -10.86 5.17
N PRO A 519 9.94 -10.75 5.82
CA PRO A 519 9.84 -11.04 7.25
C PRO A 519 10.04 -12.53 7.51
N PRO A 520 10.46 -12.92 8.72
CA PRO A 520 10.54 -14.33 9.09
C PRO A 520 9.14 -14.96 9.03
N ARG A 521 9.08 -16.20 8.61
CA ARG A 521 7.82 -16.94 8.63
C ARG A 521 7.32 -17.09 10.08
N PRO A 522 6.02 -16.88 10.34
CA PRO A 522 5.47 -17.05 11.68
C PRO A 522 5.80 -18.41 12.27
N GLY A 523 6.31 -18.43 13.50
CA GLY A 523 6.78 -19.65 14.18
C GLY A 523 8.25 -20.03 13.91
N GLU A 524 8.94 -19.35 13.01
CA GLU A 524 10.38 -19.49 12.85
C GLU A 524 11.12 -18.58 13.84
N LEU A 525 11.93 -19.21 14.70
CA LEU A 525 12.78 -18.49 15.65
C LEU A 525 13.94 -17.85 14.88
N THR A 526 13.83 -16.58 14.56
CA THR A 526 14.99 -15.79 14.14
C THR A 526 15.62 -15.12 15.35
N PRO A 527 16.89 -15.38 15.66
CA PRO A 527 17.62 -14.60 16.64
C PRO A 527 17.99 -13.26 16.02
N THR A 528 17.04 -12.33 15.95
CA THR A 528 17.32 -10.97 15.50
C THR A 528 17.56 -10.07 16.70
N PHE A 529 18.80 -9.65 16.88
CA PHE A 529 19.11 -8.41 17.60
C PHE A 529 18.60 -7.25 16.75
N THR A 530 17.33 -6.90 16.90
CA THR A 530 16.77 -5.71 16.27
C THR A 530 17.19 -4.47 17.06
N THR A 531 17.13 -3.29 16.43
CA THR A 531 17.29 -1.99 17.12
C THR A 531 16.31 -1.84 18.28
N GLN A 532 15.18 -2.55 18.27
CA GLN A 532 14.23 -2.67 19.39
C GLN A 532 14.86 -3.37 20.62
N SER A 533 15.84 -4.24 20.45
CA SER A 533 16.56 -4.88 21.55
C SER A 533 17.70 -4.02 22.11
N VAL A 534 18.20 -3.05 21.34
CA VAL A 534 19.33 -2.20 21.78
C VAL A 534 18.89 -1.23 22.88
N PHE A 535 17.71 -0.64 22.75
CA PHE A 535 17.22 0.34 23.73
C PHE A 535 16.94 -0.29 25.12
N PRO A 536 16.22 -1.42 25.24
CA PRO A 536 16.10 -2.16 26.50
C PRO A 536 17.44 -2.62 27.05
N ALA A 537 18.41 -3.01 26.19
CA ALA A 537 19.74 -3.40 26.62
C ALA A 537 20.49 -2.22 27.25
N LEU A 538 20.42 -1.04 26.62
CA LEU A 538 21.00 0.18 27.18
C LEU A 538 20.34 0.58 28.49
N GLN A 539 19.02 0.44 28.61
CA GLN A 539 18.28 0.68 29.86
C GLN A 539 18.71 -0.28 30.96
N LEU A 540 18.84 -1.58 30.66
CA LEU A 540 19.34 -2.57 31.62
C LEU A 540 20.74 -2.22 32.10
N ILE A 541 21.65 -1.88 31.18
CA ILE A 541 23.00 -1.44 31.50
C ILE A 541 22.99 -0.18 32.38
N ALA A 542 22.19 0.83 32.05
CA ALA A 542 22.06 2.05 32.82
C ALA A 542 21.52 1.80 34.24
N VAL A 543 20.51 0.93 34.39
CA VAL A 543 19.95 0.52 35.68
C VAL A 543 20.98 -0.25 36.51
N LEU A 544 21.73 -1.17 35.90
CA LEU A 544 22.78 -1.93 36.59
C LEU A 544 23.94 -1.04 37.03
N PHE A 545 24.39 -0.06 36.20
CA PHE A 545 25.41 0.91 36.57
C PHE A 545 24.96 1.83 37.71
N LEU A 546 23.72 2.31 37.66
CA LEU A 546 23.12 3.10 38.73
C LEU A 546 23.08 2.30 40.03
N PHE A 547 22.65 1.05 39.97
CA PHE A 547 22.56 0.14 41.11
C PHE A 547 23.94 -0.12 41.73
N ALA A 548 24.96 -0.42 40.93
CA ALA A 548 26.34 -0.60 41.37
C ALA A 548 26.91 0.67 42.03
N ALA A 549 26.59 1.87 41.48
CA ALA A 549 27.02 3.13 42.05
C ALA A 549 26.32 3.44 43.41
N LEU A 550 25.07 3.06 43.55
CA LEU A 550 24.31 3.23 44.81
C LEU A 550 24.74 2.26 45.91
N LEU A 551 25.05 0.99 45.54
CA LEU A 551 25.62 0.01 46.49
C LEU A 551 26.98 0.45 47.02
N ARG A 552 27.87 1.00 46.19
CA ARG A 552 29.19 1.53 46.62
C ARG A 552 29.08 2.71 47.57
N ARG A 553 27.97 3.47 47.61
CA ARG A 553 27.82 4.70 48.39
C ARG A 553 27.31 4.54 49.78
N ARG A 554 26.56 3.47 50.07
CA ARG A 554 25.84 3.36 51.32
C ARG A 554 25.99 2.00 51.97
N GLY A 555 26.97 1.45 52.23
CA GLY A 555 27.21 0.22 53.03
C GLY A 555 26.00 -0.63 53.56
N ARG A 556 24.75 -0.15 53.37
CA ARG A 556 23.51 -0.81 53.69
C ARG A 556 22.38 -0.28 52.76
N ALA A 557 22.18 -0.89 51.61
CA ALA A 557 20.97 -0.70 50.84
C ALA A 557 19.82 -1.40 51.60
N GLY A 558 18.77 -0.67 52.00
CA GLY A 558 17.60 -1.30 52.61
C GLY A 558 16.90 -2.28 51.70
N PRO A 559 16.17 -3.27 52.22
CA PRO A 559 15.53 -4.34 51.44
C PRO A 559 14.59 -3.79 50.35
N LEU A 560 13.99 -2.61 50.53
CA LEU A 560 13.12 -1.96 49.54
C LEU A 560 13.89 -1.50 48.30
N ALA A 561 15.12 -0.97 48.46
CA ALA A 561 15.97 -0.54 47.32
C ALA A 561 16.46 -1.73 46.50
N LEU A 562 16.68 -2.87 47.13
CA LEU A 562 17.02 -4.12 46.46
C LEU A 562 15.85 -4.66 45.65
N LEU A 563 14.63 -4.65 46.24
CA LEU A 563 13.41 -5.11 45.55
C LEU A 563 13.07 -4.26 44.33
N THR A 564 13.17 -2.92 44.44
CA THR A 564 12.86 -2.02 43.33
C THR A 564 13.89 -2.12 42.21
N ALA A 565 15.18 -2.31 42.53
CA ALA A 565 16.22 -2.55 41.51
C ALA A 565 16.05 -3.92 40.83
N ALA A 566 15.64 -4.95 41.59
CA ALA A 566 15.35 -6.26 41.02
C ALA A 566 14.12 -6.20 40.11
N ALA A 567 13.06 -5.47 40.46
CA ALA A 567 11.90 -5.27 39.61
C ALA A 567 12.25 -4.56 38.30
N ALA A 568 13.06 -3.49 38.34
CA ALA A 568 13.54 -2.78 37.16
C ALA A 568 14.42 -3.67 36.26
N ALA A 569 15.30 -4.49 36.87
CA ALA A 569 16.15 -5.42 36.12
C ALA A 569 15.35 -6.54 35.44
N VAL A 570 14.32 -7.09 36.14
CA VAL A 570 13.42 -8.09 35.57
C VAL A 570 12.59 -7.50 34.44
N GLY A 571 12.06 -6.27 34.58
CA GLY A 571 11.34 -5.58 33.53
C GLY A 571 12.20 -5.34 32.29
N ALA A 572 13.42 -4.80 32.47
CA ALA A 572 14.34 -4.57 31.36
C ALA A 572 14.82 -5.88 30.69
N ALA A 573 15.05 -6.96 31.47
CA ALA A 573 15.39 -8.26 30.94
C ALA A 573 14.23 -8.92 30.17
N GLY A 574 13.00 -8.74 30.65
CA GLY A 574 11.79 -9.20 29.96
C GLY A 574 11.64 -8.58 28.57
N LEU A 575 11.91 -7.29 28.46
CA LEU A 575 11.89 -6.58 27.16
C LEU A 575 13.02 -7.02 26.20
N LEU A 576 14.16 -7.48 26.74
CA LEU A 576 15.30 -7.96 25.94
C LEU A 576 15.10 -9.36 25.37
N VAL A 577 14.38 -10.23 26.09
CA VAL A 577 14.29 -11.67 25.79
C VAL A 577 12.99 -12.00 25.04
N ALA A 578 11.99 -11.10 25.08
CA ALA A 578 10.72 -11.33 24.41
C ALA A 578 10.88 -11.40 22.87
N SER A 579 10.40 -12.47 22.26
CA SER A 579 10.21 -12.53 20.80
C SER A 579 9.18 -11.49 20.36
N ALA A 580 9.13 -11.15 19.08
CA ALA A 580 8.16 -10.18 18.56
C ALA A 580 6.70 -10.56 18.92
N GLU A 581 6.39 -11.85 18.88
CA GLU A 581 5.08 -12.39 19.27
C GLU A 581 4.81 -12.27 20.79
N GLN A 582 5.85 -12.42 21.61
CA GLN A 582 5.74 -12.31 23.07
C GLN A 582 5.78 -10.85 23.56
N LEU A 583 6.35 -9.92 22.77
CA LEU A 583 6.44 -8.51 23.14
C LEU A 583 5.07 -7.90 23.41
N ASN A 584 4.04 -8.26 22.64
CA ASN A 584 2.68 -7.76 22.82
C ASN A 584 2.06 -8.16 24.19
N HIS A 585 2.44 -9.32 24.71
CA HIS A 585 1.93 -9.82 26.00
C HIS A 585 2.83 -9.50 27.18
N LEU A 586 4.14 -9.45 26.96
CA LEU A 586 5.13 -9.26 28.03
C LEU A 586 5.59 -7.82 28.21
N ALA A 587 5.51 -6.98 27.15
CA ALA A 587 5.95 -5.60 27.24
C ALA A 587 5.18 -4.77 28.29
N PRO A 588 3.83 -4.79 28.35
CA PRO A 588 3.11 -4.02 29.36
C PRO A 588 3.52 -4.36 30.80
N PRO A 589 3.55 -5.64 31.24
CA PRO A 589 3.99 -5.95 32.60
C PRO A 589 5.48 -5.67 32.82
N ALA A 590 6.34 -5.81 31.79
CA ALA A 590 7.76 -5.48 31.90
C ALA A 590 7.99 -3.97 32.07
N ILE A 591 7.27 -3.15 31.33
CA ILE A 591 7.31 -1.68 31.44
C ILE A 591 6.74 -1.22 32.78
N ALA A 592 5.67 -1.85 33.28
CA ALA A 592 5.12 -1.57 34.61
C ALA A 592 6.15 -1.85 35.72
N LEU A 593 6.87 -2.98 35.64
CA LEU A 593 7.94 -3.33 36.58
C LEU A 593 9.09 -2.32 36.52
N LEU A 594 9.45 -1.84 35.34
CA LEU A 594 10.44 -0.78 35.16
C LEU A 594 9.98 0.52 35.83
N GLY A 595 8.72 0.91 35.67
CA GLY A 595 8.10 2.06 36.32
C GLY A 595 8.13 1.99 37.85
N ILE A 596 7.80 0.84 38.41
CA ILE A 596 7.88 0.57 39.86
C ILE A 596 9.33 0.73 40.34
N GLY A 597 10.31 0.25 39.56
CA GLY A 597 11.73 0.42 39.86
C GLY A 597 12.15 1.90 39.91
N TRP A 598 11.70 2.70 38.97
CA TRP A 598 11.95 4.17 38.96
C TRP A 598 11.29 4.86 40.16
N LEU A 599 10.05 4.53 40.48
CA LEU A 599 9.37 5.11 41.66
C LEU A 599 10.12 4.80 42.97
N GLY A 600 10.62 3.58 43.12
CA GLY A 600 11.44 3.20 44.24
C GLY A 600 12.78 3.92 44.33
N ALA A 601 13.35 4.30 43.18
CA ALA A 601 14.63 5.01 43.08
C ALA A 601 14.55 6.52 43.46
N VAL A 602 13.34 7.10 43.58
CA VAL A 602 13.15 8.55 43.91
C VAL A 602 13.91 8.97 45.16
N ARG A 603 13.88 8.13 46.20
CA ARG A 603 14.56 8.41 47.48
C ARG A 603 16.09 8.33 47.41
N LEU A 604 16.62 7.74 46.35
CA LEU A 604 18.04 7.54 46.13
C LEU A 604 18.66 8.66 45.30
N ALA A 605 17.85 9.52 44.73
CA ALA A 605 18.30 10.61 43.88
C ALA A 605 19.19 11.63 44.65
N PRO A 606 20.28 12.09 44.03
CA PRO A 606 21.27 12.93 44.71
C PRO A 606 20.80 14.36 44.99
N ASN A 607 19.74 14.82 44.37
CA ASN A 607 19.15 16.14 44.60
C ASN A 607 17.64 16.14 44.29
N ARG A 608 16.91 17.20 44.69
CA ARG A 608 15.46 17.33 44.54
C ARG A 608 15.01 17.31 43.04
N GLY A 609 15.81 17.93 42.15
CA GLY A 609 15.47 17.93 40.71
C GLY A 609 15.52 16.55 40.10
N LEU A 610 16.57 15.77 40.41
CA LEU A 610 16.67 14.38 39.96
C LEU A 610 15.63 13.47 40.64
N ALA A 611 15.23 13.74 41.88
CA ALA A 611 14.15 13.03 42.53
C ALA A 611 12.82 13.25 41.81
N LEU A 612 12.51 14.49 41.43
CA LEU A 612 11.30 14.80 40.65
C LEU A 612 11.33 14.14 39.28
N LEU A 613 12.45 14.20 38.58
CA LEU A 613 12.60 13.60 37.26
C LEU A 613 12.45 12.05 37.31
N THR A 614 13.02 11.42 38.36
CA THR A 614 12.89 9.98 38.61
C THR A 614 11.43 9.57 38.91
N LEU A 615 10.72 10.44 39.66
CA LEU A 615 9.29 10.25 39.92
C LEU A 615 8.45 10.32 38.63
N LEU A 616 8.71 11.34 37.80
CA LEU A 616 8.01 11.51 36.52
C LEU A 616 8.28 10.35 35.54
N LEU A 617 9.52 9.84 35.53
CA LEU A 617 9.87 8.64 34.76
C LEU A 617 9.06 7.41 35.19
N GLY A 618 8.96 7.18 36.50
CA GLY A 618 8.19 6.07 37.03
C GLY A 618 6.71 6.16 36.68
N ILE A 619 6.13 7.35 36.77
CA ILE A 619 4.73 7.61 36.39
C ILE A 619 4.54 7.40 34.89
N ALA A 620 5.43 7.96 34.03
CA ALA A 620 5.33 7.81 32.59
C ALA A 620 5.41 6.35 32.14
N ALA A 621 6.31 5.56 32.73
CA ALA A 621 6.41 4.12 32.42
C ALA A 621 5.15 3.33 32.84
N ILE A 622 4.54 3.67 33.96
CA ILE A 622 3.27 3.02 34.39
C ILE A 622 2.13 3.42 33.43
N LEU A 623 2.04 4.69 33.05
CA LEU A 623 1.04 5.15 32.08
C LEU A 623 1.21 4.48 30.71
N GLU A 624 2.44 4.29 30.26
CA GLU A 624 2.76 3.56 29.03
C GLU A 624 2.32 2.09 29.12
N ALA A 625 2.57 1.41 30.26
CA ALA A 625 2.15 0.05 30.46
C ALA A 625 0.62 -0.10 30.47
N VAL A 626 -0.09 0.87 31.05
CA VAL A 626 -1.56 0.92 31.05
C VAL A 626 -2.08 1.19 29.63
N ASP A 627 -1.48 2.14 28.92
CA ASP A 627 -1.86 2.50 27.54
C ASP A 627 -1.68 1.32 26.58
N SER A 628 -0.58 0.60 26.68
CA SER A 628 -0.27 -0.53 25.81
C SER A 628 -0.98 -1.84 26.18
N GLY A 629 -1.42 -1.99 27.43
CA GLY A 629 -1.92 -3.28 27.94
C GLY A 629 -3.38 -3.33 28.41
N LEU A 630 -3.99 -2.21 28.78
CA LEU A 630 -5.31 -2.21 29.42
C LEU A 630 -6.31 -1.24 28.78
N VAL A 631 -5.91 0.01 28.57
CA VAL A 631 -6.75 1.08 28.05
C VAL A 631 -5.87 2.05 27.28
N MET A 632 -6.30 2.43 26.10
CA MET A 632 -5.63 3.50 25.35
C MET A 632 -5.97 4.86 25.95
N LEU A 633 -4.97 5.58 26.40
CA LEU A 633 -5.15 6.88 27.06
C LEU A 633 -5.09 8.03 26.04
N PRO A 634 -6.04 8.97 26.06
CA PRO A 634 -5.99 10.13 25.18
C PRO A 634 -4.81 11.05 25.58
N SER A 635 -3.86 11.21 24.67
CA SER A 635 -2.68 12.06 24.87
C SER A 635 -2.22 12.63 23.51
N PRO A 636 -1.90 13.94 23.43
CA PRO A 636 -1.37 14.52 22.21
C PRO A 636 0.07 14.05 21.88
N ILE A 637 0.73 13.45 22.86
CA ILE A 637 2.04 12.79 22.71
C ILE A 637 1.93 11.49 23.49
N GLY A 638 2.12 10.35 22.85
CA GLY A 638 2.03 9.06 23.50
C GLY A 638 2.93 8.93 24.74
N PRO A 639 2.54 8.14 25.73
CA PRO A 639 3.31 7.97 26.99
C PRO A 639 4.76 7.53 26.80
N VAL A 640 5.03 6.78 25.74
CA VAL A 640 6.38 6.35 25.30
C VAL A 640 7.33 7.53 25.17
N TRP A 641 6.93 8.58 24.47
CA TRP A 641 7.80 9.74 24.22
C TRP A 641 8.01 10.59 25.44
N ILE A 642 6.99 10.70 26.28
CA ILE A 642 7.14 11.39 27.58
C ILE A 642 8.21 10.65 28.39
N ARG A 643 8.17 9.33 28.42
CA ARG A 643 9.18 8.51 29.08
C ARG A 643 10.58 8.69 28.49
N VAL A 644 10.73 8.58 27.17
CA VAL A 644 12.03 8.74 26.47
C VAL A 644 12.67 10.10 26.73
N LEU A 645 11.91 11.18 26.63
CA LEU A 645 12.41 12.53 26.90
C LEU A 645 12.85 12.69 28.38
N LEU A 646 12.10 12.11 29.30
CA LEU A 646 12.44 12.12 30.72
C LEU A 646 13.69 11.28 31.00
N GLU A 647 13.88 10.14 30.33
CA GLU A 647 15.07 9.30 30.45
C GLU A 647 16.32 10.03 29.95
N ILE A 648 16.25 10.68 28.79
CA ILE A 648 17.34 11.49 28.26
C ILE A 648 17.71 12.61 29.25
N ALA A 649 16.71 13.35 29.74
CA ALA A 649 16.94 14.41 30.71
C ALA A 649 17.55 13.87 32.02
N TRP A 650 17.14 12.67 32.44
CA TRP A 650 17.68 12.04 33.65
C TRP A 650 19.14 11.60 33.47
N VAL A 651 19.50 11.00 32.32
CA VAL A 651 20.90 10.61 32.01
C VAL A 651 21.81 11.84 31.97
N VAL A 652 21.39 12.91 31.31
CA VAL A 652 22.14 14.16 31.24
C VAL A 652 22.30 14.80 32.63
N GLY A 653 21.20 14.87 33.39
CA GLY A 653 21.21 15.44 34.74
C GLY A 653 22.08 14.64 35.74
N THR A 654 22.05 13.30 35.67
CA THR A 654 22.90 12.45 36.52
C THR A 654 24.37 12.53 36.13
N SER A 655 24.68 12.56 34.84
CA SER A 655 26.04 12.72 34.32
C SER A 655 26.66 14.08 34.76
N ALA A 656 25.87 15.16 34.64
CA ALA A 656 26.30 16.50 35.09
C ALA A 656 26.51 16.55 36.61
N ALA A 657 25.66 15.91 37.40
CA ALA A 657 25.78 15.85 38.85
C ALA A 657 27.05 15.06 39.30
N LEU A 658 27.37 13.97 38.59
CA LEU A 658 28.57 13.17 38.80
C LEU A 658 29.84 13.93 38.44
N MET A 659 29.87 14.62 37.29
CA MET A 659 31.01 15.44 36.87
C MET A 659 31.31 16.63 37.81
N ARG A 660 30.30 17.29 38.33
CA ARG A 660 30.48 18.38 39.33
C ARG A 660 31.13 17.87 40.62
N ARG A 661 30.86 16.64 41.05
CA ARG A 661 31.45 16.08 42.28
C ARG A 661 32.90 15.62 42.09
N THR A 662 33.29 15.15 40.92
CA THR A 662 34.69 14.82 40.63
C THR A 662 35.61 16.05 40.58
N ARG A 663 35.07 17.22 40.24
CA ARG A 663 35.82 18.50 40.26
C ARG A 663 36.03 19.04 41.69
N VAL A 664 35.15 18.72 42.63
CA VAL A 664 35.28 19.21 44.04
C VAL A 664 36.22 18.30 44.86
N ALA A 665 36.56 17.12 44.40
CA ALA A 665 37.40 16.14 45.11
C ALA A 665 38.88 16.21 44.73
N ARG A 666 39.38 17.26 44.05
CA ARG A 666 40.84 17.46 43.93
C ARG A 666 41.38 18.02 45.24
N PRO A 667 42.32 17.31 45.90
CA PRO A 667 42.99 17.88 47.06
C PRO A 667 43.80 19.12 46.66
N PRO A 668 43.94 20.11 47.55
CA PRO A 668 44.85 21.23 47.30
C PRO A 668 46.26 20.70 47.12
N GLY A 669 46.90 21.09 46.02
CA GLY A 669 48.30 20.76 45.75
C GLY A 669 49.18 21.26 46.89
N PRO A 670 50.34 20.61 47.16
CA PRO A 670 51.26 21.09 48.19
C PRO A 670 51.79 22.48 47.86
N ALA A 671 51.80 23.37 48.89
CA ALA A 671 52.33 24.69 48.83
C ALA A 671 53.86 24.63 48.60
#